data_602d9873bba9f12fc13ab9834a6f6b06
#
_entry.id   602d9873bba9f12fc13ab9834a6f6b06
#
_cell.length_a   1.000
_cell.length_b   1.000
_cell.length_c   1.000
_cell.angle_alpha   90.00
_cell.angle_beta   90.00
_cell.angle_gamma   90.00
#
_symmetry.space_group_name_H-M   'P 1'
#
loop_
_entity.id
_entity.type
_entity.pdbx_description
1 polymer ?
#
loop_
_entity_poly.entity_id
_entity_poly.type
_entity_poly.pdbx_seq_one_letter_code
_entity_poly.pdbx_strand_id
1 'polypeptide(L)'
;MTLQEIDKTHSLASQFIDEAVVSKAIDLVRQLVDETGNAGMSDELTRLHMSFTLMLKYLEQGVIDPQRDEILSDILQSLYTLNDRSYISLMEPVSHEVFYARRRELGNASIVSIVEEYREALKELSLIQAVPVEEHNDSHAILSRLQQAEALETKLFNRVWSTFPMSSDDANSIKLCITGDILPVHTRCLLVSALMLGLMKFYDENKLLILLEAYSLSDEPQVQLRALTSAMLAMLAHRKRTSGSTPIQTRLAAMLDTTGFDQDVWSIQAQLARSRNTENIKQQVRNDLIPNLMKMRPDIIDKLKDKDSQIIDLSDIEANPDWKEWLDQSGITRRIEEFNAMQLEGSDVFIATFAHLKTFPFFKTLSNWFLPFYPAHSTVLENLGASKLTLAEVVEHAPYLCNSDKYSFCLSLGALPESQRSMMSAQLEEQNAALNEARQAELPDDRKQRISIVNAYVQDLYRFFKLFSRRREFIAVMDNPGLDMTDCLPLAEVTRDAHVLELLGALYFKNSFYDDAIKCYTRLEGMDHVADDHIYQKIGFAYQNAGKPSQALTYYNRYELLHEDDVWNLRHIAACYRALGKTEKALEYYRRAESLSPDNISLTLTIGHVLLEQNRTREALQQYFKADLMGNAKHRAWRPIAWCSFLLSDYDRALDYYDRIAHEDKPSPQDLLNRGHVLLCQGKFQEAIETYRQSLKGMDYDTEKFRSAFKDDGMELRLHGISAVDQALIPDAVCTTKQDN
;
A
#
# COMPACT_ATOMS: atom_id res chain seq x y z
N MET A 1 25.97 7.77 29.89
CA MET A 1 24.98 6.81 29.37
C MET A 1 25.48 6.19 28.08
N THR A 2 25.19 4.91 27.81
CA THR A 2 25.44 4.27 26.48
C THR A 2 24.40 4.72 25.46
N LEU A 3 24.68 4.58 24.14
CA LEU A 3 23.74 4.95 23.09
C LEU A 3 22.39 4.23 23.26
N GLN A 4 22.40 2.95 23.62
CA GLN A 4 21.17 2.18 23.84
C GLN A 4 20.39 2.66 25.06
N GLU A 5 21.06 3.09 26.12
CA GLU A 5 20.41 3.69 27.28
C GLU A 5 19.77 5.04 26.96
N ILE A 6 20.46 5.87 26.16
CA ILE A 6 19.92 7.16 25.69
C ILE A 6 18.65 6.93 24.87
N ASP A 7 18.68 6.02 23.88
CA ASP A 7 17.51 5.69 23.04
C ASP A 7 16.34 5.17 23.88
N LYS A 8 16.61 4.25 24.80
CA LYS A 8 15.60 3.67 25.69
C LYS A 8 14.98 4.71 26.61
N THR A 9 15.82 5.56 27.23
CA THR A 9 15.35 6.61 28.16
C THR A 9 14.50 7.63 27.42
N HIS A 10 14.93 8.10 26.23
CA HIS A 10 14.17 9.00 25.37
C HIS A 10 12.79 8.41 24.98
N SER A 11 12.77 7.16 24.54
CA SER A 11 11.53 6.47 24.13
C SER A 11 10.58 6.28 25.31
N LEU A 12 11.08 5.86 26.48
CA LEU A 12 10.27 5.71 27.67
C LEU A 12 9.75 7.06 28.21
N ALA A 13 10.56 8.11 28.16
CA ALA A 13 10.11 9.45 28.52
C ALA A 13 8.96 9.90 27.61
N SER A 14 9.09 9.72 26.29
CA SER A 14 8.04 10.02 25.32
C SER A 14 6.76 9.23 25.62
N GLN A 15 6.87 7.94 25.94
CA GLN A 15 5.72 7.12 26.30
C GLN A 15 5.01 7.64 27.56
N PHE A 16 5.75 7.97 28.63
CA PHE A 16 5.11 8.51 29.84
C PHE A 16 4.52 9.91 29.65
N ILE A 17 5.10 10.72 28.75
CA ILE A 17 4.47 11.99 28.33
C ILE A 17 3.16 11.70 27.59
N ASP A 18 3.14 10.73 26.68
CA ASP A 18 1.95 10.26 25.94
C ASP A 18 0.83 9.77 26.86
N GLU A 19 1.20 9.13 27.97
CA GLU A 19 0.28 8.62 28.99
C GLU A 19 -0.08 9.68 30.04
N ALA A 20 0.44 10.91 29.93
CA ALA A 20 0.33 12.00 30.89
C ALA A 20 0.82 11.61 32.31
N VAL A 21 1.78 10.69 32.42
CA VAL A 21 2.43 10.31 33.69
C VAL A 21 3.62 11.24 33.95
N VAL A 22 3.31 12.51 34.25
CA VAL A 22 4.25 13.64 34.23
C VAL A 22 5.43 13.43 35.23
N SER A 23 5.22 12.91 36.44
CA SER A 23 6.29 12.69 37.39
C SER A 23 7.39 11.78 36.84
N LYS A 24 7.02 10.62 36.27
CA LYS A 24 7.98 9.68 35.69
C LYS A 24 8.67 10.25 34.46
N ALA A 25 7.92 10.99 33.63
CA ALA A 25 8.48 11.69 32.50
C ALA A 25 9.57 12.69 32.90
N ILE A 26 9.30 13.53 33.92
CA ILE A 26 10.28 14.47 34.45
C ILE A 26 11.55 13.75 34.93
N ASP A 27 11.42 12.62 35.62
CA ASP A 27 12.57 11.87 36.14
C ASP A 27 13.45 11.31 35.01
N LEU A 28 12.84 10.81 33.92
CA LEU A 28 13.59 10.30 32.78
C LEU A 28 14.22 11.43 31.94
N VAL A 29 13.47 12.51 31.71
CA VAL A 29 14.02 13.70 31.02
C VAL A 29 15.17 14.29 31.81
N ARG A 30 15.11 14.29 33.17
CA ARG A 30 16.21 14.72 34.01
C ARG A 30 17.48 13.93 33.79
N GLN A 31 17.39 12.60 33.67
CA GLN A 31 18.55 11.77 33.38
C GLN A 31 19.24 12.17 32.07
N LEU A 32 18.46 12.46 31.04
CA LEU A 32 19.02 12.92 29.74
C LEU A 32 19.61 14.33 29.86
N VAL A 33 18.91 15.26 30.52
CA VAL A 33 19.37 16.64 30.71
C VAL A 33 20.67 16.68 31.51
N ASP A 34 20.76 15.93 32.59
CA ASP A 34 21.98 15.87 33.46
C ASP A 34 23.17 15.31 32.66
N GLU A 35 22.94 14.30 31.80
CA GLU A 35 24.00 13.75 30.96
C GLU A 35 24.49 14.76 29.89
N THR A 36 23.64 15.70 29.42
CA THR A 36 24.07 16.77 28.52
C THR A 36 25.02 17.79 29.16
N GLY A 37 24.97 17.95 30.45
CA GLY A 37 25.67 19.02 31.21
C GLY A 37 25.21 20.43 30.86
N ASN A 38 24.05 20.60 30.20
CA ASN A 38 23.56 21.91 29.76
C ASN A 38 22.73 22.60 30.88
N ALA A 39 23.29 23.65 31.46
CA ALA A 39 22.64 24.40 32.57
C ALA A 39 21.27 25.00 32.14
N GLY A 40 21.15 25.50 30.90
CA GLY A 40 19.89 26.08 30.42
C GLY A 40 18.75 25.06 30.34
N MET A 41 19.04 23.82 29.92
CA MET A 41 18.05 22.72 29.89
C MET A 41 17.69 22.28 31.34
N SER A 42 18.66 22.28 32.26
CA SER A 42 18.42 21.94 33.65
C SER A 42 17.51 22.98 34.33
N ASP A 43 17.73 24.28 34.06
CA ASP A 43 16.90 25.37 34.59
C ASP A 43 15.46 25.29 34.01
N GLU A 44 15.33 24.97 32.74
CA GLU A 44 14.03 24.80 32.07
C GLU A 44 13.25 23.64 32.69
N LEU A 45 13.88 22.48 32.89
CA LEU A 45 13.27 21.33 33.53
C LEU A 45 12.87 21.62 34.99
N THR A 46 13.69 22.39 35.74
CA THR A 46 13.39 22.79 37.08
C THR A 46 12.14 23.65 37.15
N ARG A 47 11.98 24.60 36.23
CA ARG A 47 10.76 25.42 36.11
C ARG A 47 9.52 24.57 35.81
N LEU A 48 9.61 23.63 34.88
CA LEU A 48 8.51 22.72 34.56
C LEU A 48 8.11 21.86 35.74
N HIS A 49 9.10 21.34 36.50
CA HIS A 49 8.86 20.57 37.71
C HIS A 49 8.18 21.41 38.79
N MET A 50 8.59 22.67 38.99
CA MET A 50 7.94 23.58 39.94
C MET A 50 6.50 23.88 39.55
N SER A 51 6.22 24.17 38.27
CA SER A 51 4.86 24.42 37.76
C SER A 51 3.97 23.21 38.01
N PHE A 52 4.45 22.01 37.70
CA PHE A 52 3.73 20.76 37.93
C PHE A 52 3.46 20.53 39.43
N THR A 53 4.45 20.74 40.29
CA THR A 53 4.31 20.58 41.75
C THR A 53 3.29 21.56 42.33
N LEU A 54 3.27 22.82 41.87
CA LEU A 54 2.26 23.80 42.24
C LEU A 54 0.85 23.39 41.83
N MET A 55 0.71 22.89 40.61
CA MET A 55 -0.57 22.38 40.09
C MET A 55 -1.10 21.23 40.94
N LEU A 56 -0.25 20.27 41.35
CA LEU A 56 -0.62 19.18 42.25
C LEU A 56 -1.05 19.69 43.63
N LYS A 57 -0.34 20.65 44.17
CA LYS A 57 -0.66 21.26 45.50
C LYS A 57 -2.03 21.96 45.47
N TYR A 58 -2.35 22.68 44.39
CA TYR A 58 -3.66 23.30 44.24
C TYR A 58 -4.78 22.26 44.06
N LEU A 59 -4.50 21.15 43.34
CA LEU A 59 -5.42 20.04 43.24
C LEU A 59 -5.73 19.39 44.60
N GLU A 60 -4.67 19.13 45.40
CA GLU A 60 -4.80 18.60 46.80
C GLU A 60 -5.62 19.53 47.68
N GLN A 61 -5.53 20.84 47.51
CA GLN A 61 -6.31 21.85 48.23
C GLN A 61 -7.75 22.01 47.73
N GLY A 62 -8.13 21.26 46.69
CA GLY A 62 -9.48 21.33 46.11
C GLY A 62 -9.75 22.62 45.32
N VAL A 63 -8.72 23.35 44.91
CA VAL A 63 -8.87 24.55 44.06
C VAL A 63 -9.31 24.15 42.67
N ILE A 64 -10.42 24.71 42.20
CA ILE A 64 -10.90 24.57 40.82
C ILE A 64 -10.19 25.63 39.99
N ASP A 65 -9.25 25.22 39.17
CA ASP A 65 -8.52 26.08 38.23
C ASP A 65 -9.03 25.84 36.81
N PRO A 66 -9.68 26.84 36.15
CA PRO A 66 -10.16 26.72 34.77
C PRO A 66 -9.04 26.52 33.73
N GLN A 67 -7.81 26.94 34.04
CA GLN A 67 -6.65 26.86 33.16
C GLN A 67 -5.80 25.59 33.38
N ARG A 68 -6.23 24.69 34.24
CA ARG A 68 -5.45 23.48 34.60
C ARG A 68 -5.11 22.64 33.40
N ASP A 69 -6.07 22.43 32.49
CA ASP A 69 -5.88 21.60 31.29
C ASP A 69 -4.88 22.27 30.34
N GLU A 70 -4.94 23.58 30.17
CA GLU A 70 -4.02 24.37 29.36
C GLU A 70 -2.60 24.31 29.93
N ILE A 71 -2.44 24.54 31.26
CA ILE A 71 -1.14 24.45 31.93
C ILE A 71 -0.55 23.04 31.82
N LEU A 72 -1.35 21.99 31.98
CA LEU A 72 -0.90 20.61 31.82
C LEU A 72 -0.44 20.35 30.37
N SER A 73 -1.21 20.81 29.39
CA SER A 73 -0.84 20.71 27.96
C SER A 73 0.50 21.38 27.67
N ASP A 74 0.70 22.59 28.19
CA ASP A 74 1.96 23.34 28.02
C ASP A 74 3.15 22.62 28.66
N ILE A 75 2.96 22.05 29.85
CA ILE A 75 3.99 21.25 30.54
C ILE A 75 4.35 20.02 29.70
N LEU A 76 3.36 19.29 29.15
CA LEU A 76 3.59 18.11 28.31
C LEU A 76 4.33 18.49 27.03
N GLN A 77 3.92 19.56 26.34
CA GLN A 77 4.58 20.04 25.11
C GLN A 77 6.04 20.47 25.38
N SER A 78 6.26 21.16 26.48
CA SER A 78 7.60 21.57 26.87
C SER A 78 8.49 20.37 27.24
N LEU A 79 7.94 19.36 27.92
CA LEU A 79 8.66 18.13 28.27
C LEU A 79 9.04 17.34 26.99
N TYR A 80 8.16 17.24 26.00
CA TYR A 80 8.49 16.63 24.71
C TYR A 80 9.66 17.36 24.03
N THR A 81 9.58 18.69 23.94
CA THR A 81 10.62 19.50 23.31
C THR A 81 11.96 19.36 24.01
N LEU A 82 11.95 19.37 25.35
CA LEU A 82 13.16 19.22 26.16
C LEU A 82 13.74 17.81 26.05
N ASN A 83 12.88 16.76 26.01
CA ASN A 83 13.29 15.38 25.79
C ASN A 83 14.01 15.23 24.43
N ASP A 84 13.42 15.76 23.34
CA ASP A 84 13.99 15.71 22.02
C ASP A 84 15.30 16.52 21.90
N ARG A 85 15.37 17.72 22.51
CA ARG A 85 16.58 18.56 22.50
C ARG A 85 17.73 17.91 23.28
N SER A 86 17.44 17.30 24.42
CA SER A 86 18.45 16.58 25.21
C SER A 86 18.96 15.36 24.44
N TYR A 87 18.06 14.59 23.84
CA TYR A 87 18.41 13.45 23.01
C TYR A 87 19.30 13.85 21.83
N ILE A 88 18.94 14.90 21.08
CA ILE A 88 19.74 15.39 19.95
C ILE A 88 21.13 15.83 20.44
N SER A 89 21.20 16.56 21.55
CA SER A 89 22.49 17.04 22.12
C SER A 89 23.44 15.88 22.44
N LEU A 90 22.91 14.76 22.93
CA LEU A 90 23.67 13.56 23.24
C LEU A 90 24.04 12.74 21.99
N MET A 91 23.13 12.64 21.02
CA MET A 91 23.31 11.80 19.83
C MET A 91 24.15 12.50 18.75
N GLU A 92 24.06 13.81 18.60
CA GLU A 92 24.73 14.55 17.51
C GLU A 92 26.25 14.31 17.45
N PRO A 93 27.01 14.26 18.55
CA PRO A 93 28.46 14.01 18.49
C PRO A 93 28.84 12.62 18.05
N VAL A 94 28.01 11.61 18.32
CA VAL A 94 28.36 10.18 18.27
C VAL A 94 27.62 9.38 17.20
N SER A 95 26.44 9.83 16.77
CA SER A 95 25.61 9.10 15.82
C SER A 95 26.11 9.25 14.37
N HIS A 96 26.04 8.15 13.62
CA HIS A 96 26.35 8.08 12.19
C HIS A 96 25.11 8.19 11.28
N GLU A 97 23.92 8.44 11.85
CA GLU A 97 22.72 8.68 11.06
C GLU A 97 22.86 9.92 10.18
N VAL A 98 22.19 9.89 9.02
CA VAL A 98 22.25 11.00 8.03
C VAL A 98 21.84 12.32 8.67
N PHE A 99 20.83 12.33 9.52
CA PHE A 99 20.34 13.54 10.19
C PHE A 99 21.45 14.25 10.97
N TYR A 100 22.14 13.54 11.88
CA TYR A 100 23.21 14.12 12.70
C TYR A 100 24.47 14.43 11.88
N ALA A 101 24.76 13.60 10.87
CA ALA A 101 25.88 13.88 9.96
C ALA A 101 25.69 15.19 9.22
N ARG A 102 24.49 15.49 8.70
CA ARG A 102 24.17 16.75 8.02
C ARG A 102 24.17 17.94 8.98
N ARG A 103 23.68 17.78 10.22
CA ARG A 103 23.77 18.84 11.24
C ARG A 103 25.21 19.23 11.50
N ARG A 104 26.10 18.26 11.72
CA ARG A 104 27.54 18.53 11.93
C ARG A 104 28.19 19.20 10.73
N GLU A 105 27.90 18.73 9.51
CA GLU A 105 28.46 19.27 8.27
C GLU A 105 28.06 20.74 8.05
N LEU A 106 26.80 21.07 8.29
CA LEU A 106 26.25 22.40 8.05
C LEU A 106 26.50 23.37 9.21
N GLY A 107 26.77 22.85 10.41
CA GLY A 107 27.03 23.65 11.61
C GLY A 107 25.98 24.75 11.83
N ASN A 108 26.44 25.99 12.01
CA ASN A 108 25.60 27.15 12.22
C ASN A 108 25.29 27.96 10.94
N ALA A 109 25.37 27.33 9.74
CA ALA A 109 25.05 28.02 8.49
C ALA A 109 23.62 28.60 8.54
N SER A 110 23.48 29.90 8.28
CA SER A 110 22.19 30.58 8.26
C SER A 110 21.35 30.16 7.06
N ILE A 111 20.07 29.88 7.26
CA ILE A 111 19.10 29.62 6.19
C ILE A 111 19.07 30.80 5.23
N VAL A 112 19.00 32.04 5.73
CA VAL A 112 18.96 33.25 4.94
C VAL A 112 20.19 33.38 4.04
N SER A 113 21.39 33.11 4.58
CA SER A 113 22.63 33.16 3.78
C SER A 113 22.62 32.14 2.64
N ILE A 114 22.17 30.90 2.90
CA ILE A 114 22.09 29.88 1.86
C ILE A 114 21.06 30.27 0.77
N VAL A 115 19.94 30.85 1.15
CA VAL A 115 18.91 31.34 0.22
C VAL A 115 19.48 32.46 -0.65
N GLU A 116 20.23 33.38 -0.08
CA GLU A 116 20.87 34.48 -0.82
C GLU A 116 21.93 33.96 -1.80
N GLU A 117 22.80 33.04 -1.36
CA GLU A 117 23.80 32.37 -2.23
C GLU A 117 23.11 31.67 -3.40
N TYR A 118 22.01 30.96 -3.14
CA TYR A 118 21.25 30.24 -4.16
C TYR A 118 20.56 31.18 -5.15
N ARG A 119 19.94 32.25 -4.66
CA ARG A 119 19.33 33.28 -5.52
C ARG A 119 20.35 33.96 -6.44
N GLU A 120 21.57 34.23 -5.95
CA GLU A 120 22.62 34.78 -6.75
C GLU A 120 23.06 33.81 -7.86
N ALA A 121 23.23 32.53 -7.53
CA ALA A 121 23.53 31.47 -8.50
C ALA A 121 22.44 31.35 -9.59
N LEU A 122 21.15 31.47 -9.21
CA LEU A 122 20.04 31.48 -10.17
C LEU A 122 20.04 32.69 -11.09
N LYS A 123 20.39 33.88 -10.57
CA LYS A 123 20.53 35.09 -11.39
C LYS A 123 21.69 34.96 -12.38
N GLU A 124 22.85 34.48 -11.94
CA GLU A 124 23.98 34.22 -12.83
C GLU A 124 23.59 33.25 -13.95
N LEU A 125 22.87 32.19 -13.62
CA LEU A 125 22.37 31.19 -14.57
C LEU A 125 21.40 31.82 -15.59
N SER A 126 20.46 32.66 -15.13
CA SER A 126 19.50 33.34 -16.00
C SER A 126 20.17 34.34 -16.94
N LEU A 127 21.21 35.05 -16.49
CA LEU A 127 22.00 35.97 -17.33
C LEU A 127 22.75 35.24 -18.45
N ILE A 128 23.33 34.06 -18.13
CA ILE A 128 24.03 33.24 -19.13
C ILE A 128 23.03 32.69 -20.18
N GLN A 129 21.86 32.25 -19.76
CA GLN A 129 20.83 31.75 -20.66
C GLN A 129 20.21 32.84 -21.56
N ALA A 130 20.25 34.09 -21.16
CA ALA A 130 19.75 35.23 -21.93
C ALA A 130 20.69 35.67 -23.10
N VAL A 131 21.93 35.19 -23.13
CA VAL A 131 22.89 35.49 -24.22
C VAL A 131 22.56 34.59 -25.43
N PRO A 132 22.55 35.15 -26.68
CA PRO A 132 22.24 34.36 -27.87
C PRO A 132 23.17 33.15 -28.08
N VAL A 133 22.58 32.01 -28.53
CA VAL A 133 23.28 30.72 -28.69
C VAL A 133 24.51 30.78 -29.60
N GLU A 134 24.57 31.77 -30.52
CA GLU A 134 25.70 31.96 -31.46
C GLU A 134 27.01 32.41 -30.75
N GLU A 135 26.91 32.95 -29.54
CA GLU A 135 28.05 33.32 -28.70
C GLU A 135 28.41 32.30 -27.63
N HIS A 136 27.60 31.24 -27.46
CA HIS A 136 27.80 30.18 -26.46
C HIS A 136 28.68 29.04 -26.99
N ASN A 137 29.98 29.24 -26.87
CA ASN A 137 30.93 28.15 -27.20
C ASN A 137 31.21 27.18 -26.05
N ASP A 138 30.50 27.28 -24.90
CA ASP A 138 30.86 26.53 -23.72
C ASP A 138 29.65 25.94 -22.99
N SER A 139 29.07 24.86 -23.57
CA SER A 139 28.01 24.06 -22.92
C SER A 139 28.45 23.53 -21.56
N HIS A 140 29.75 23.30 -21.33
CA HIS A 140 30.31 22.88 -20.06
C HIS A 140 30.21 23.95 -18.97
N ALA A 141 30.34 25.27 -19.33
CA ALA A 141 30.21 26.35 -18.36
C ALA A 141 28.77 26.45 -17.84
N ILE A 142 27.77 26.33 -18.71
CA ILE A 142 26.36 26.36 -18.35
C ILE A 142 26.05 25.17 -17.42
N LEU A 143 26.49 23.96 -17.78
CA LEU A 143 26.27 22.75 -16.98
C LEU A 143 26.92 22.87 -15.60
N SER A 144 28.16 23.39 -15.52
CA SER A 144 28.86 23.58 -14.24
C SER A 144 28.13 24.58 -13.33
N ARG A 145 27.56 25.67 -13.88
CA ARG A 145 26.79 26.66 -13.11
C ARG A 145 25.46 26.07 -12.64
N LEU A 146 24.80 25.25 -13.46
CA LEU A 146 23.59 24.55 -13.10
C LEU A 146 23.84 23.58 -11.95
N GLN A 147 24.92 22.78 -12.02
CA GLN A 147 25.32 21.87 -10.93
C GLN A 147 25.65 22.63 -9.65
N GLN A 148 26.24 23.82 -9.74
CA GLN A 148 26.50 24.70 -8.58
C GLN A 148 25.18 25.16 -7.94
N ALA A 149 24.19 25.57 -8.72
CA ALA A 149 22.89 25.97 -8.22
C ALA A 149 22.16 24.78 -7.55
N GLU A 150 22.16 23.59 -8.18
CA GLU A 150 21.59 22.36 -7.64
C GLU A 150 22.29 21.90 -6.35
N ALA A 151 23.59 22.11 -6.21
CA ALA A 151 24.33 21.84 -4.98
C ALA A 151 23.88 22.76 -3.83
N LEU A 152 23.64 24.06 -4.12
CA LEU A 152 23.10 25.02 -3.14
C LEU A 152 21.66 24.70 -2.76
N GLU A 153 20.83 24.27 -3.71
CA GLU A 153 19.47 23.76 -3.45
C GLU A 153 19.50 22.56 -2.50
N THR A 154 20.38 21.59 -2.76
CA THR A 154 20.59 20.42 -1.88
C THR A 154 21.09 20.84 -0.49
N LYS A 155 21.99 21.84 -0.41
CA LYS A 155 22.47 22.40 0.87
C LYS A 155 21.32 23.04 1.65
N LEU A 156 20.44 23.79 0.97
CA LEU A 156 19.26 24.41 1.56
C LEU A 156 18.27 23.36 2.07
N PHE A 157 17.97 22.33 1.26
CA PHE A 157 17.15 21.20 1.68
C PHE A 157 17.69 20.55 2.95
N ASN A 158 18.98 20.21 2.96
CA ASN A 158 19.63 19.56 4.11
C ASN A 158 19.58 20.45 5.35
N ARG A 159 19.74 21.75 5.21
CA ARG A 159 19.66 22.71 6.33
C ARG A 159 18.25 22.76 6.91
N VAL A 160 17.21 22.92 6.08
CA VAL A 160 15.81 22.99 6.54
C VAL A 160 15.38 21.69 7.20
N TRP A 161 15.70 20.54 6.58
CA TRP A 161 15.38 19.24 7.14
C TRP A 161 16.04 19.00 8.51
N SER A 162 17.34 19.27 8.63
CA SER A 162 18.12 18.96 9.85
C SER A 162 18.00 20.01 10.96
N THR A 163 17.39 21.18 10.71
CA THR A 163 17.17 22.20 11.74
C THR A 163 16.13 21.72 12.75
N PHE A 164 16.49 21.73 14.04
CA PHE A 164 15.58 21.46 15.16
C PHE A 164 16.17 22.03 16.47
N PRO A 165 15.38 22.71 17.33
CA PRO A 165 14.09 23.30 16.96
C PRO A 165 14.25 24.41 15.94
N MET A 166 13.21 24.65 15.11
CA MET A 166 13.19 25.77 14.16
C MET A 166 12.82 27.07 14.89
N SER A 167 13.67 28.07 14.78
CA SER A 167 13.38 29.39 15.35
C SER A 167 12.24 30.08 14.59
N SER A 168 11.57 31.04 15.22
CA SER A 168 10.52 31.84 14.58
C SER A 168 11.05 32.66 13.37
N ASP A 169 12.29 33.11 13.43
CA ASP A 169 12.93 33.86 12.35
C ASP A 169 13.22 32.95 11.15
N ASP A 170 13.79 31.75 11.39
CA ASP A 170 13.98 30.74 10.34
C ASP A 170 12.65 30.31 9.75
N ALA A 171 11.63 30.09 10.58
CA ALA A 171 10.28 29.71 10.16
C ALA A 171 9.66 30.76 9.22
N ASN A 172 9.74 32.04 9.57
CA ASN A 172 9.26 33.13 8.74
C ASN A 172 10.02 33.21 7.42
N SER A 173 11.34 33.02 7.43
CA SER A 173 12.17 33.03 6.23
C SER A 173 11.81 31.89 5.29
N ILE A 174 11.66 30.68 5.79
CA ILE A 174 11.26 29.50 4.98
C ILE A 174 9.83 29.64 4.47
N LYS A 175 8.91 30.15 5.29
CA LYS A 175 7.54 30.44 4.85
C LYS A 175 7.53 31.36 3.62
N LEU A 176 8.26 32.48 3.67
CA LEU A 176 8.37 33.41 2.55
C LEU A 176 8.99 32.75 1.30
N CYS A 177 9.97 31.86 1.48
CA CYS A 177 10.57 31.12 0.37
C CYS A 177 9.57 30.14 -0.29
N ILE A 178 8.66 29.53 0.47
CA ILE A 178 7.70 28.54 -0.05
C ILE A 178 6.46 29.22 -0.64
N THR A 179 5.95 30.27 -0.01
CA THR A 179 4.69 30.93 -0.40
C THR A 179 4.85 32.04 -1.42
N GLY A 180 6.06 32.62 -1.56
CA GLY A 180 6.35 33.69 -2.51
C GLY A 180 7.04 33.18 -3.78
N ASP A 181 7.17 34.07 -4.79
CA ASP A 181 7.81 33.76 -6.08
C ASP A 181 9.34 33.97 -6.06
N ILE A 182 9.94 33.85 -4.87
CA ILE A 182 11.37 34.11 -4.67
C ILE A 182 12.22 32.95 -5.24
N LEU A 183 11.72 31.74 -5.17
CA LEU A 183 12.38 30.51 -5.58
C LEU A 183 11.56 29.75 -6.64
N PRO A 184 12.21 28.96 -7.51
CA PRO A 184 11.52 28.12 -8.48
C PRO A 184 10.55 27.15 -7.82
N VAL A 185 9.49 26.75 -8.53
CA VAL A 185 8.44 25.85 -8.01
C VAL A 185 9.03 24.52 -7.52
N HIS A 186 9.98 23.93 -8.25
CA HIS A 186 10.63 22.69 -7.84
C HIS A 186 11.37 22.81 -6.51
N THR A 187 12.05 23.94 -6.27
CA THR A 187 12.73 24.23 -5.00
C THR A 187 11.72 24.43 -3.87
N ARG A 188 10.63 25.18 -4.11
CA ARG A 188 9.53 25.35 -3.14
C ARG A 188 8.95 24.01 -2.71
N CYS A 189 8.69 23.11 -3.67
CA CYS A 189 8.24 21.73 -3.42
C CYS A 189 9.26 20.90 -2.65
N LEU A 190 10.55 21.10 -2.93
CA LEU A 190 11.63 20.41 -2.25
C LEU A 190 11.72 20.84 -0.78
N LEU A 191 11.57 22.14 -0.49
CA LEU A 191 11.55 22.68 0.88
C LEU A 191 10.36 22.15 1.69
N VAL A 192 9.18 22.02 1.09
CA VAL A 192 8.02 21.35 1.69
C VAL A 192 8.38 19.91 2.13
N SER A 193 9.06 19.16 1.26
CA SER A 193 9.49 17.80 1.58
C SER A 193 10.59 17.76 2.64
N ALA A 194 11.46 18.78 2.71
CA ALA A 194 12.46 18.93 3.78
C ALA A 194 11.79 19.14 5.16
N LEU A 195 10.77 20.00 5.22
CA LEU A 195 9.98 20.21 6.44
C LEU A 195 9.31 18.92 6.90
N MET A 196 8.65 18.19 5.97
CA MET A 196 8.02 16.91 6.25
C MET A 196 9.03 15.90 6.79
N LEU A 197 10.18 15.74 6.14
CA LEU A 197 11.21 14.80 6.56
C LEU A 197 11.78 15.14 7.95
N GLY A 198 11.90 16.44 8.28
CA GLY A 198 12.25 16.90 9.61
C GLY A 198 11.21 16.51 10.65
N LEU A 199 9.93 16.67 10.33
CA LEU A 199 8.81 16.25 11.18
C LEU A 199 8.72 14.73 11.36
N MET A 200 9.16 13.95 10.35
CA MET A 200 9.27 12.49 10.51
C MET A 200 10.43 12.06 11.43
N LYS A 201 11.30 12.96 11.83
CA LYS A 201 12.37 12.67 12.80
C LYS A 201 12.02 13.23 14.18
N PHE A 202 11.65 14.50 14.27
CA PHE A 202 11.25 15.19 15.49
C PHE A 202 10.09 16.13 15.22
N TYR A 203 9.10 16.14 16.11
CA TYR A 203 7.98 17.06 15.99
C TYR A 203 8.43 18.51 16.26
N ASP A 204 8.09 19.39 15.34
CA ASP A 204 8.35 20.82 15.41
C ASP A 204 7.10 21.58 14.97
N GLU A 205 6.48 22.31 15.91
CA GLU A 205 5.23 23.03 15.63
C GLU A 205 5.40 24.09 14.54
N ASN A 206 6.51 24.81 14.52
CA ASN A 206 6.79 25.82 13.49
C ASN A 206 6.85 25.20 12.10
N LYS A 207 7.48 24.03 11.97
CA LYS A 207 7.52 23.31 10.66
C LYS A 207 6.12 22.88 10.22
N LEU A 208 5.30 22.40 11.13
CA LEU A 208 3.93 21.98 10.79
C LEU A 208 3.05 23.19 10.42
N LEU A 209 3.17 24.29 11.15
CA LEU A 209 2.46 25.55 10.81
C LEU A 209 2.85 26.07 9.43
N ILE A 210 4.15 26.03 9.07
CA ILE A 210 4.60 26.43 7.72
C ILE A 210 3.94 25.57 6.64
N LEU A 211 3.81 24.24 6.86
CA LEU A 211 3.15 23.36 5.90
C LEU A 211 1.66 23.71 5.71
N LEU A 212 0.93 23.97 6.82
CA LEU A 212 -0.47 24.39 6.76
C LEU A 212 -0.63 25.76 6.08
N GLU A 213 0.27 26.69 6.37
CA GLU A 213 0.29 28.01 5.72
C GLU A 213 0.66 27.92 4.24
N ALA A 214 1.60 27.07 3.86
CA ALA A 214 1.98 26.82 2.47
C ALA A 214 0.82 26.32 1.62
N TYR A 215 -0.03 25.44 2.17
CA TYR A 215 -1.25 25.02 1.49
C TYR A 215 -2.20 26.19 1.24
N SER A 216 -2.40 27.05 2.23
CA SER A 216 -3.39 28.15 2.16
C SER A 216 -2.94 29.37 1.38
N LEU A 217 -1.62 29.65 1.35
CA LEU A 217 -1.05 30.91 0.83
C LEU A 217 -0.33 30.76 -0.50
N SER A 218 0.09 29.55 -0.90
CA SER A 218 0.73 29.34 -2.20
C SER A 218 -0.32 29.37 -3.31
N ASP A 219 0.06 29.91 -4.46
CA ASP A 219 -0.71 29.89 -5.70
C ASP A 219 -0.46 28.62 -6.55
N GLU A 220 0.59 27.87 -6.23
CA GLU A 220 1.02 26.70 -6.99
C GLU A 220 0.42 25.40 -6.48
N PRO A 221 -0.41 24.68 -7.26
CA PRO A 221 -1.07 23.45 -6.84
C PRO A 221 -0.08 22.36 -6.37
N GLN A 222 1.10 22.27 -6.98
CA GLN A 222 2.12 21.32 -6.56
C GLN A 222 2.64 21.59 -5.15
N VAL A 223 2.85 22.85 -4.79
CA VAL A 223 3.27 23.29 -3.46
C VAL A 223 2.16 23.04 -2.45
N GLN A 224 0.93 23.45 -2.78
CA GLN A 224 -0.26 23.27 -1.93
C GLN A 224 -0.45 21.80 -1.55
N LEU A 225 -0.58 20.92 -2.53
CA LEU A 225 -0.93 19.51 -2.30
C LEU A 225 0.19 18.72 -1.63
N ARG A 226 1.46 19.05 -1.96
CA ARG A 226 2.60 18.48 -1.22
C ARG A 226 2.62 18.94 0.23
N ALA A 227 2.33 20.21 0.49
CA ALA A 227 2.27 20.78 1.83
C ALA A 227 1.16 20.13 2.67
N LEU A 228 -0.05 19.99 2.12
CA LEU A 228 -1.14 19.32 2.80
C LEU A 228 -0.85 17.84 3.04
N THR A 229 -0.34 17.11 2.04
CA THR A 229 0.05 15.70 2.20
C THR A 229 1.10 15.54 3.30
N SER A 230 2.11 16.41 3.32
CA SER A 230 3.17 16.41 4.32
C SER A 230 2.65 16.73 5.73
N ALA A 231 1.73 17.71 5.86
CA ALA A 231 1.09 18.06 7.11
C ALA A 231 0.22 16.89 7.64
N MET A 232 -0.56 16.26 6.77
CA MET A 232 -1.38 15.09 7.13
C MET A 232 -0.51 13.93 7.65
N LEU A 233 0.59 13.61 6.99
CA LEU A 233 1.52 12.57 7.45
C LEU A 233 2.19 12.96 8.78
N ALA A 234 2.56 14.23 8.99
CA ALA A 234 3.14 14.70 10.24
C ALA A 234 2.12 14.63 11.39
N MET A 235 0.88 15.01 11.16
CA MET A 235 -0.21 14.87 12.13
C MET A 235 -0.50 13.41 12.47
N LEU A 236 -0.42 12.52 11.48
CA LEU A 236 -0.57 11.08 11.70
C LEU A 236 0.55 10.51 12.58
N ALA A 237 1.80 10.93 12.32
CA ALA A 237 2.97 10.50 13.10
C ALA A 237 2.96 11.03 14.55
N HIS A 238 2.40 12.23 14.77
CA HIS A 238 2.44 12.95 16.03
C HIS A 238 1.05 13.30 16.59
N ARG A 239 0.08 12.37 16.46
CA ARG A 239 -1.34 12.60 16.80
C ARG A 239 -1.55 13.27 18.17
N LYS A 240 -0.86 12.79 19.19
CA LYS A 240 -1.03 13.30 20.56
C LYS A 240 -0.48 14.71 20.76
N ARG A 241 0.65 15.02 20.12
CA ARG A 241 1.25 16.35 20.17
C ARG A 241 0.40 17.37 19.41
N THR A 242 -0.12 17.00 18.23
CA THR A 242 -0.92 17.91 17.39
C THR A 242 -2.32 18.16 17.95
N SER A 243 -2.93 17.18 18.61
CA SER A 243 -4.26 17.36 19.22
C SER A 243 -4.27 18.33 20.40
N GLY A 244 -3.14 18.53 21.08
CA GLY A 244 -2.98 19.48 22.18
C GLY A 244 -2.54 20.90 21.76
N SER A 245 -2.22 21.12 20.46
CA SER A 245 -1.72 22.40 19.98
C SER A 245 -2.85 23.34 19.52
N THR A 246 -3.12 24.38 20.29
CA THR A 246 -4.11 25.42 19.92
C THR A 246 -3.78 26.13 18.60
N PRO A 247 -2.52 26.52 18.28
CA PRO A 247 -2.19 27.13 16.99
C PRO A 247 -2.51 26.23 15.80
N ILE A 248 -2.21 24.92 15.88
CA ILE A 248 -2.49 23.95 14.83
C ILE A 248 -4.01 23.79 14.64
N GLN A 249 -4.76 23.62 15.74
CA GLN A 249 -6.21 23.48 15.69
C GLN A 249 -6.89 24.72 15.11
N THR A 250 -6.48 25.92 15.54
CA THR A 250 -7.01 27.18 15.00
C THR A 250 -6.75 27.30 13.49
N ARG A 251 -5.53 26.92 13.06
CA ARG A 251 -5.19 27.00 11.63
C ARG A 251 -6.00 26.01 10.79
N LEU A 252 -6.15 24.78 11.26
CA LEU A 252 -6.95 23.76 10.58
C LEU A 252 -8.42 24.13 10.54
N ALA A 253 -8.98 24.66 11.63
CA ALA A 253 -10.37 25.16 11.65
C ALA A 253 -10.60 26.24 10.59
N ALA A 254 -9.67 27.17 10.43
CA ALA A 254 -9.75 28.19 9.37
C ALA A 254 -9.65 27.58 7.94
N MET A 255 -9.02 26.44 7.78
CA MET A 255 -8.92 25.76 6.47
C MET A 255 -10.20 25.01 6.09
N LEU A 256 -11.05 24.63 7.03
CA LEU A 256 -12.33 23.96 6.77
C LEU A 256 -13.27 24.84 5.90
N ASP A 257 -13.15 26.15 6.00
CA ASP A 257 -13.94 27.11 5.20
C ASP A 257 -13.36 27.33 3.78
N THR A 258 -12.21 26.72 3.48
CA THR A 258 -11.54 26.88 2.16
C THR A 258 -12.21 25.96 1.14
N THR A 259 -12.66 26.52 0.04
CA THR A 259 -13.29 25.76 -1.06
C THR A 259 -12.33 24.68 -1.59
N GLY A 260 -12.77 23.43 -1.63
CA GLY A 260 -12.02 22.28 -2.16
C GLY A 260 -11.04 21.64 -1.17
N PHE A 261 -10.92 22.15 0.05
CA PHE A 261 -10.08 21.57 1.09
C PHE A 261 -10.51 20.11 1.44
N ASP A 262 -11.81 19.89 1.58
CA ASP A 262 -12.42 18.59 1.81
C ASP A 262 -12.05 17.58 0.72
N GLN A 263 -12.10 18.01 -0.54
CA GLN A 263 -11.76 17.18 -1.71
C GLN A 263 -10.28 16.83 -1.76
N ASP A 264 -9.42 17.77 -1.40
CA ASP A 264 -7.96 17.54 -1.34
C ASP A 264 -7.60 16.58 -0.21
N VAL A 265 -8.16 16.77 0.99
CA VAL A 265 -7.99 15.85 2.12
C VAL A 265 -8.45 14.44 1.74
N TRP A 266 -9.62 14.33 1.12
CA TRP A 266 -10.13 13.05 0.66
C TRP A 266 -9.22 12.39 -0.40
N SER A 267 -8.76 13.17 -1.38
CA SER A 267 -7.87 12.66 -2.44
C SER A 267 -6.56 12.12 -1.86
N ILE A 268 -5.97 12.81 -0.90
CA ILE A 268 -4.77 12.38 -0.19
C ILE A 268 -5.05 11.11 0.61
N GLN A 269 -6.12 11.08 1.40
CA GLN A 269 -6.50 9.90 2.18
C GLN A 269 -6.73 8.67 1.30
N ALA A 270 -7.44 8.84 0.18
CA ALA A 270 -7.69 7.76 -0.76
C ALA A 270 -6.36 7.23 -1.37
N GLN A 271 -5.43 8.12 -1.72
CA GLN A 271 -4.15 7.70 -2.28
C GLN A 271 -3.23 7.04 -1.25
N LEU A 272 -3.24 7.50 -0.01
CA LEU A 272 -2.54 6.83 1.09
C LEU A 272 -3.11 5.42 1.33
N ALA A 273 -4.43 5.25 1.26
CA ALA A 273 -5.07 3.94 1.35
C ALA A 273 -4.67 3.01 0.19
N ARG A 274 -4.61 3.52 -1.05
CA ARG A 274 -4.15 2.76 -2.23
C ARG A 274 -2.69 2.35 -2.13
N SER A 275 -1.83 3.23 -1.59
CA SER A 275 -0.39 2.96 -1.45
C SER A 275 -0.12 1.72 -0.58
N ARG A 276 -1.00 1.36 0.35
CA ARG A 276 -0.90 0.14 1.17
C ARG A 276 -1.00 -1.15 0.34
N ASN A 277 -1.68 -1.12 -0.81
CA ASN A 277 -1.82 -2.28 -1.69
C ASN A 277 -0.66 -2.43 -2.70
N THR A 278 0.27 -1.49 -2.73
CA THR A 278 1.36 -1.43 -3.73
C THR A 278 2.21 -2.70 -3.74
N GLU A 279 2.51 -3.30 -2.58
CA GLU A 279 3.32 -4.53 -2.53
C GLU A 279 2.57 -5.74 -3.10
N ASN A 280 1.26 -5.85 -2.86
CA ASN A 280 0.43 -6.91 -3.44
C ASN A 280 0.36 -6.76 -4.97
N ILE A 281 0.17 -5.54 -5.46
CA ILE A 281 0.16 -5.22 -6.88
C ILE A 281 1.51 -5.60 -7.52
N LYS A 282 2.62 -5.25 -6.90
CA LYS A 282 3.96 -5.61 -7.34
C LYS A 282 4.15 -7.12 -7.45
N GLN A 283 3.66 -7.88 -6.46
CA GLN A 283 3.71 -9.34 -6.47
C GLN A 283 2.83 -9.92 -7.59
N GLN A 284 1.62 -9.41 -7.78
CA GLN A 284 0.73 -9.84 -8.86
C GLN A 284 1.35 -9.57 -10.24
N VAL A 285 1.91 -8.38 -10.47
CA VAL A 285 2.61 -8.05 -11.71
C VAL A 285 3.77 -9.01 -11.96
N ARG A 286 4.58 -9.28 -10.93
CA ARG A 286 5.77 -10.13 -11.05
C ARG A 286 5.43 -11.62 -11.23
N ASN A 287 4.43 -12.12 -10.51
CA ASN A 287 4.15 -13.56 -10.45
C ASN A 287 3.14 -14.00 -11.52
N ASP A 288 2.22 -13.12 -11.90
CA ASP A 288 1.12 -13.47 -12.79
C ASP A 288 1.25 -12.80 -14.17
N LEU A 289 1.47 -11.48 -14.22
CA LEU A 289 1.44 -10.75 -15.48
C LEU A 289 2.71 -11.04 -16.32
N ILE A 290 3.89 -10.80 -15.76
CA ILE A 290 5.16 -10.95 -16.47
C ILE A 290 5.38 -12.40 -16.97
N PRO A 291 5.17 -13.48 -16.17
CA PRO A 291 5.37 -14.84 -16.64
C PRO A 291 4.37 -15.24 -17.74
N ASN A 292 3.14 -14.72 -17.70
CA ASN A 292 2.15 -15.00 -18.73
C ASN A 292 2.46 -14.27 -20.04
N LEU A 293 2.97 -13.04 -19.96
CA LEU A 293 3.50 -12.33 -21.13
C LEU A 293 4.73 -13.04 -21.73
N MET A 294 5.64 -13.58 -20.87
CA MET A 294 6.81 -14.33 -21.31
C MET A 294 6.47 -15.70 -21.93
N LYS A 295 5.31 -16.29 -21.63
CA LYS A 295 4.82 -17.52 -22.26
C LYS A 295 4.18 -17.28 -23.63
N MET A 296 4.07 -16.04 -24.08
CA MET A 296 3.67 -15.70 -25.43
C MET A 296 4.61 -16.37 -26.43
N ARG A 297 4.07 -16.83 -27.56
CA ARG A 297 4.86 -17.53 -28.58
C ARG A 297 6.09 -16.71 -28.97
N PRO A 298 7.24 -17.38 -29.18
CA PRO A 298 8.49 -16.70 -29.56
C PRO A 298 8.35 -15.77 -30.77
N ASP A 299 7.49 -16.13 -31.75
CA ASP A 299 7.17 -15.34 -32.92
C ASP A 299 6.46 -14.01 -32.62
N ILE A 300 5.69 -13.94 -31.52
CA ILE A 300 5.07 -12.70 -31.03
C ILE A 300 6.12 -11.86 -30.27
N ILE A 301 6.93 -12.52 -29.43
CA ILE A 301 8.00 -11.86 -28.68
C ILE A 301 9.04 -11.28 -29.65
N ASP A 302 9.39 -11.99 -30.71
CA ASP A 302 10.34 -11.53 -31.71
C ASP A 302 9.78 -10.38 -32.55
N LYS A 303 8.48 -10.37 -32.87
CA LYS A 303 7.81 -9.23 -33.52
C LYS A 303 7.66 -8.02 -32.60
N LEU A 304 7.55 -8.25 -31.28
CA LEU A 304 7.58 -7.18 -30.26
C LEU A 304 9.01 -6.67 -30.02
N LYS A 305 10.03 -7.52 -30.19
CA LYS A 305 11.46 -7.16 -30.12
C LYS A 305 11.96 -6.42 -31.34
N ASP A 306 11.40 -6.68 -32.53
CA ASP A 306 11.75 -5.96 -33.77
C ASP A 306 11.31 -4.50 -33.79
N LYS A 307 10.43 -4.11 -32.85
CA LYS A 307 10.16 -2.69 -32.54
C LYS A 307 10.85 -2.38 -31.20
N ASP A 308 12.06 -1.91 -31.27
CA ASP A 308 13.04 -1.57 -30.22
C ASP A 308 12.52 -0.90 -28.91
N SER A 309 11.30 -1.17 -28.46
CA SER A 309 10.73 -0.68 -27.20
C SER A 309 10.43 -1.82 -26.24
N GLN A 310 11.02 -1.75 -25.05
CA GLN A 310 10.65 -2.58 -23.89
C GLN A 310 9.25 -2.23 -23.34
N ILE A 311 8.54 -1.30 -23.94
CA ILE A 311 7.16 -0.91 -23.66
C ILE A 311 6.29 -1.56 -24.72
N ILE A 312 5.48 -2.51 -24.31
CA ILE A 312 4.48 -3.15 -25.16
C ILE A 312 3.41 -2.11 -25.46
N ASP A 313 3.32 -1.67 -26.71
CA ASP A 313 2.22 -0.84 -27.17
C ASP A 313 0.99 -1.73 -27.39
N LEU A 314 0.03 -1.63 -26.49
CA LEU A 314 -1.18 -2.43 -26.48
C LEU A 314 -2.13 -2.07 -27.64
N SER A 315 -2.02 -0.87 -28.20
CA SER A 315 -2.86 -0.43 -29.33
C SER A 315 -2.58 -1.20 -30.62
N ASP A 316 -1.32 -1.60 -30.85
CA ASP A 316 -0.93 -2.45 -31.99
C ASP A 316 -1.45 -3.89 -31.86
N ILE A 317 -1.66 -4.35 -30.62
CA ILE A 317 -2.20 -5.69 -30.33
C ILE A 317 -3.71 -5.71 -30.57
N GLU A 318 -4.43 -4.66 -30.24
CA GLU A 318 -5.87 -4.54 -30.48
C GLU A 318 -6.23 -4.41 -31.95
N ALA A 319 -5.32 -3.92 -32.78
CA ALA A 319 -5.53 -3.75 -34.23
C ALA A 319 -5.45 -5.06 -35.02
N ASN A 320 -4.95 -6.17 -34.43
CA ASN A 320 -4.84 -7.46 -35.13
C ASN A 320 -5.89 -8.47 -34.61
N PRO A 321 -6.90 -8.85 -35.45
CA PRO A 321 -7.99 -9.74 -35.04
C PRO A 321 -7.55 -11.12 -34.54
N ASP A 322 -6.50 -11.72 -35.17
CA ASP A 322 -5.99 -13.05 -34.78
C ASP A 322 -5.33 -13.03 -33.37
N TRP A 323 -4.77 -11.89 -33.00
CA TRP A 323 -4.17 -11.71 -31.66
C TRP A 323 -5.23 -11.44 -30.59
N LYS A 324 -6.28 -10.73 -30.94
CA LYS A 324 -7.39 -10.44 -30.06
C LYS A 324 -8.10 -11.71 -29.61
N GLU A 325 -8.44 -12.59 -30.56
CA GLU A 325 -9.09 -13.86 -30.24
C GLU A 325 -8.22 -14.77 -29.35
N TRP A 326 -6.91 -14.82 -29.62
CA TRP A 326 -5.99 -15.60 -28.78
C TRP A 326 -5.78 -14.99 -27.40
N LEU A 327 -5.69 -13.66 -27.28
CA LEU A 327 -5.59 -12.95 -26.02
C LEU A 327 -6.83 -13.19 -25.16
N ASP A 328 -8.01 -13.13 -25.76
CA ASP A 328 -9.28 -13.37 -25.07
C ASP A 328 -9.39 -14.82 -24.57
N GLN A 329 -8.98 -15.80 -25.37
CA GLN A 329 -8.93 -17.21 -24.97
C GLN A 329 -7.91 -17.47 -23.85
N SER A 330 -6.80 -16.72 -23.79
CA SER A 330 -5.76 -16.85 -22.75
C SER A 330 -6.12 -16.15 -21.42
N GLY A 331 -7.16 -15.30 -21.42
CA GLY A 331 -7.56 -14.48 -20.27
C GLY A 331 -6.58 -13.32 -19.99
N ILE A 332 -5.65 -13.04 -20.88
CA ILE A 332 -4.66 -11.95 -20.73
C ILE A 332 -5.32 -10.60 -20.93
N THR A 333 -6.23 -10.46 -21.94
CA THR A 333 -6.98 -9.22 -22.18
C THR A 333 -7.65 -8.71 -20.93
N ARG A 334 -8.39 -9.57 -20.23
CA ARG A 334 -9.05 -9.21 -18.98
C ARG A 334 -8.06 -8.73 -17.91
N ARG A 335 -6.89 -9.34 -17.80
CA ARG A 335 -5.86 -8.94 -16.82
C ARG A 335 -5.22 -7.60 -17.17
N ILE A 336 -5.04 -7.32 -18.46
CA ILE A 336 -4.56 -6.03 -18.95
C ILE A 336 -5.60 -4.94 -18.68
N GLU A 337 -6.88 -5.22 -18.90
CA GLU A 337 -7.98 -4.32 -18.56
C GLU A 337 -8.04 -4.04 -17.05
N GLU A 338 -7.92 -5.08 -16.22
CA GLU A 338 -7.85 -4.94 -14.76
C GLU A 338 -6.64 -4.09 -14.34
N PHE A 339 -5.48 -4.27 -14.98
CA PHE A 339 -4.27 -3.50 -14.74
C PHE A 339 -4.42 -2.02 -15.14
N ASN A 340 -4.98 -1.78 -16.33
CA ASN A 340 -5.27 -0.42 -16.79
C ASN A 340 -6.30 0.28 -15.90
N ALA A 341 -7.33 -0.44 -15.44
CA ALA A 341 -8.30 0.09 -14.49
C ALA A 341 -7.64 0.46 -13.16
N MET A 342 -6.75 -0.38 -12.60
CA MET A 342 -5.98 -0.05 -11.39
C MET A 342 -5.10 1.18 -11.58
N GLN A 343 -4.48 1.34 -12.75
CA GLN A 343 -3.67 2.50 -13.10
C GLN A 343 -4.51 3.78 -13.17
N LEU A 344 -5.66 3.73 -13.82
CA LEU A 344 -6.58 4.86 -13.90
C LEU A 344 -7.11 5.29 -12.52
N GLU A 345 -7.27 4.32 -11.61
CA GLU A 345 -7.65 4.58 -10.22
C GLU A 345 -6.51 5.16 -9.37
N GLY A 346 -5.29 5.29 -9.90
CA GLY A 346 -4.12 5.86 -9.24
C GLY A 346 -3.27 4.85 -8.46
N SER A 347 -3.47 3.54 -8.65
CA SER A 347 -2.61 2.51 -8.07
C SER A 347 -1.21 2.52 -8.70
N ASP A 348 -0.20 2.20 -7.90
CA ASP A 348 1.20 2.20 -8.34
C ASP A 348 1.59 0.89 -9.02
N VAL A 349 1.30 0.79 -10.30
CA VAL A 349 1.57 -0.39 -11.13
C VAL A 349 3.01 -0.45 -11.64
N PHE A 350 3.72 0.68 -11.66
CA PHE A 350 5.07 0.79 -12.23
C PHE A 350 6.20 0.52 -11.24
N ILE A 351 5.92 0.37 -9.94
CA ILE A 351 6.96 0.14 -8.93
C ILE A 351 7.84 -1.06 -9.24
N ALA A 352 7.29 -2.14 -9.79
CA ALA A 352 8.05 -3.35 -10.14
C ALA A 352 9.10 -3.05 -11.22
N THR A 353 8.78 -2.18 -12.16
CA THR A 353 9.64 -1.79 -13.28
C THR A 353 10.75 -0.83 -12.84
N PHE A 354 10.42 0.19 -12.04
CA PHE A 354 11.37 1.26 -11.71
C PHE A 354 12.16 1.06 -10.41
N ALA A 355 11.78 0.10 -9.56
CA ALA A 355 12.44 -0.12 -8.27
C ALA A 355 13.95 -0.39 -8.41
N HIS A 356 14.39 -1.17 -9.39
CA HIS A 356 15.80 -1.48 -9.61
C HIS A 356 16.62 -0.29 -10.12
N LEU A 357 15.99 0.68 -10.80
CA LEU A 357 16.63 1.89 -11.31
C LEU A 357 16.93 2.93 -10.20
N LYS A 358 16.39 2.72 -8.99
CA LYS A 358 16.71 3.56 -7.81
C LYS A 358 18.13 3.35 -7.26
N THR A 359 18.91 2.46 -7.88
CA THR A 359 20.34 2.27 -7.59
C THR A 359 21.25 3.27 -8.31
N PHE A 360 20.74 4.06 -9.26
CA PHE A 360 21.52 5.10 -9.92
C PHE A 360 22.16 6.07 -8.92
N PRO A 361 23.37 6.62 -9.23
CA PRO A 361 24.06 7.58 -8.36
C PRO A 361 23.21 8.80 -7.97
N PHE A 362 22.31 9.23 -8.83
CA PHE A 362 21.33 10.29 -8.59
C PHE A 362 20.57 10.09 -7.27
N PHE A 363 20.12 8.85 -6.97
CA PHE A 363 19.36 8.54 -5.77
C PHE A 363 20.21 8.32 -4.51
N LYS A 364 21.53 8.50 -4.57
CA LYS A 364 22.38 8.57 -3.36
C LYS A 364 22.18 9.88 -2.61
N THR A 365 21.79 10.96 -3.31
CA THR A 365 21.45 12.25 -2.74
C THR A 365 20.01 12.22 -2.22
N LEU A 366 19.85 12.55 -0.94
CA LEU A 366 18.56 12.47 -0.24
C LEU A 366 17.48 13.36 -0.87
N SER A 367 17.83 14.62 -1.21
CA SER A 367 16.90 15.58 -1.81
C SER A 367 16.29 15.09 -3.12
N ASN A 368 17.04 14.32 -3.91
CA ASN A 368 16.64 13.89 -5.25
C ASN A 368 15.46 12.90 -5.24
N TRP A 369 15.13 12.30 -4.10
CA TRP A 369 13.93 11.46 -3.95
C TRP A 369 12.63 12.27 -3.92
N PHE A 370 12.72 13.56 -3.56
CA PHE A 370 11.57 14.45 -3.39
C PHE A 370 11.52 15.55 -4.46
N LEU A 371 12.55 15.64 -5.30
CA LEU A 371 12.68 16.66 -6.32
C LEU A 371 11.60 16.48 -7.39
N PRO A 372 10.73 17.48 -7.66
CA PRO A 372 9.87 17.46 -8.83
C PRO A 372 10.69 17.30 -10.09
N PHE A 373 10.15 16.54 -11.05
CA PHE A 373 10.85 16.39 -12.31
C PHE A 373 10.80 17.70 -13.11
N TYR A 374 11.95 18.15 -13.59
CA TYR A 374 12.06 19.24 -14.56
C TYR A 374 13.14 18.90 -15.62
N PRO A 375 12.84 19.17 -16.91
CA PRO A 375 13.71 18.78 -18.03
C PRO A 375 15.11 19.38 -18.00
N ALA A 376 15.24 20.59 -17.45
CA ALA A 376 16.50 21.35 -17.42
C ALA A 376 17.48 20.92 -16.30
N HIS A 377 17.20 19.85 -15.55
CA HIS A 377 18.11 19.34 -14.52
C HIS A 377 19.43 18.86 -15.14
N SER A 378 20.58 19.22 -14.53
CA SER A 378 21.92 18.89 -15.06
C SER A 378 22.08 17.42 -15.42
N THR A 379 21.63 16.52 -14.53
CA THR A 379 21.71 15.07 -14.75
C THR A 379 20.86 14.61 -15.95
N VAL A 380 19.72 15.23 -16.22
CA VAL A 380 18.89 14.95 -17.40
C VAL A 380 19.62 15.42 -18.66
N LEU A 381 20.14 16.66 -18.65
CA LEU A 381 20.88 17.22 -19.77
C LEU A 381 22.16 16.45 -20.10
N GLU A 382 22.91 15.99 -19.10
CA GLU A 382 24.11 15.16 -19.28
C GLU A 382 23.79 13.82 -19.96
N ASN A 383 22.68 13.18 -19.56
CA ASN A 383 22.31 11.86 -20.06
C ASN A 383 21.63 11.89 -21.43
N LEU A 384 20.78 12.89 -21.70
CA LEU A 384 20.03 12.98 -22.95
C LEU A 384 20.71 13.87 -23.99
N GLY A 385 21.53 14.84 -23.59
CA GLY A 385 22.11 15.87 -24.45
C GLY A 385 21.14 17.03 -24.68
N ALA A 386 21.69 18.23 -24.87
CA ALA A 386 20.91 19.49 -25.01
C ALA A 386 19.95 19.51 -26.21
N SER A 387 20.23 18.74 -27.26
CA SER A 387 19.38 18.62 -28.46
C SER A 387 18.12 17.76 -28.29
N LYS A 388 17.89 17.14 -27.09
CA LYS A 388 16.80 16.19 -26.82
C LYS A 388 15.94 16.59 -25.62
N LEU A 389 15.87 17.86 -25.31
CA LEU A 389 14.94 18.45 -24.33
C LEU A 389 13.48 18.03 -24.62
N THR A 390 13.12 17.90 -25.89
CA THR A 390 11.76 17.46 -26.32
C THR A 390 11.35 16.13 -25.69
N LEU A 391 12.26 15.16 -25.59
CA LEU A 391 11.96 13.88 -24.94
C LEU A 391 11.74 14.03 -23.42
N ALA A 392 12.55 14.86 -22.76
CA ALA A 392 12.37 15.15 -21.34
C ALA A 392 11.06 15.90 -21.08
N GLU A 393 10.64 16.80 -21.97
CA GLU A 393 9.35 17.49 -21.91
C GLU A 393 8.17 16.54 -22.07
N VAL A 394 8.29 15.53 -22.95
CA VAL A 394 7.27 14.45 -23.08
C VAL A 394 7.14 13.68 -21.76
N VAL A 395 8.26 13.31 -21.15
CA VAL A 395 8.29 12.58 -19.87
C VAL A 395 7.74 13.45 -18.73
N GLU A 396 8.01 14.76 -18.74
CA GLU A 396 7.43 15.69 -17.75
C GLU A 396 5.90 15.62 -17.71
N HIS A 397 5.27 15.50 -18.87
CA HIS A 397 3.83 15.49 -19.00
C HIS A 397 3.21 14.09 -18.86
N ALA A 398 3.99 13.02 -18.61
CA ALA A 398 3.47 11.68 -18.38
C ALA A 398 2.72 11.59 -17.03
N PRO A 399 1.37 11.50 -17.01
CA PRO A 399 0.58 11.64 -15.78
C PRO A 399 0.64 10.38 -14.89
N TYR A 400 1.12 9.27 -15.42
CA TYR A 400 1.17 7.97 -14.75
C TYR A 400 2.52 7.67 -14.10
N LEU A 401 3.54 8.52 -14.32
CA LEU A 401 4.85 8.38 -13.69
C LEU A 401 5.01 9.37 -12.54
N CYS A 402 5.46 8.90 -11.39
CA CYS A 402 5.90 9.80 -10.33
C CYS A 402 7.24 10.46 -10.69
N ASN A 403 7.60 11.55 -10.00
CA ASN A 403 8.76 12.35 -10.37
C ASN A 403 10.07 11.55 -10.33
N SER A 404 10.26 10.72 -9.30
CA SER A 404 11.45 9.88 -9.19
C SER A 404 11.55 8.82 -10.30
N ASP A 405 10.42 8.35 -10.85
CA ASP A 405 10.43 7.42 -11.98
C ASP A 405 10.73 8.14 -13.30
N LYS A 406 10.27 9.37 -13.47
CA LYS A 406 10.65 10.22 -14.61
C LYS A 406 12.16 10.42 -14.70
N TYR A 407 12.81 10.70 -13.55
CA TYR A 407 14.28 10.73 -13.49
C TYR A 407 14.88 9.38 -13.83
N SER A 408 14.39 8.29 -13.23
CA SER A 408 14.88 6.94 -13.53
C SER A 408 14.78 6.59 -15.00
N PHE A 409 13.67 6.96 -15.65
CA PHE A 409 13.46 6.76 -17.07
C PHE A 409 14.49 7.52 -17.92
N CYS A 410 14.66 8.83 -17.70
CA CYS A 410 15.64 9.63 -18.41
C CYS A 410 17.08 9.12 -18.22
N LEU A 411 17.43 8.68 -16.99
CA LEU A 411 18.73 8.09 -16.70
C LEU A 411 18.94 6.74 -17.40
N SER A 412 17.90 5.91 -17.53
CA SER A 412 17.98 4.65 -18.24
C SER A 412 18.18 4.84 -19.74
N LEU A 413 17.56 5.86 -20.32
CA LEU A 413 17.74 6.22 -21.73
C LEU A 413 19.19 6.64 -22.01
N GLY A 414 19.85 7.33 -21.09
CA GLY A 414 21.26 7.70 -21.21
C GLY A 414 22.21 6.50 -21.36
N ALA A 415 21.83 5.33 -20.85
CA ALA A 415 22.60 4.10 -20.95
C ALA A 415 22.44 3.37 -22.31
N LEU A 416 21.47 3.77 -23.15
CA LEU A 416 21.23 3.15 -24.47
C LEU A 416 22.17 3.70 -25.54
N PRO A 417 22.51 2.89 -26.57
CA PRO A 417 23.23 3.38 -27.76
C PRO A 417 22.52 4.55 -28.44
N GLU A 418 23.29 5.44 -29.05
CA GLU A 418 22.76 6.68 -29.65
C GLU A 418 21.76 6.42 -30.78
N SER A 419 21.93 5.34 -31.56
CA SER A 419 21.00 4.93 -32.60
C SER A 419 19.62 4.56 -32.06
N GLN A 420 19.58 3.83 -30.94
CA GLN A 420 18.33 3.43 -30.28
C GLN A 420 17.64 4.64 -29.63
N ARG A 421 18.41 5.54 -29.01
CA ARG A 421 17.89 6.79 -28.44
C ARG A 421 17.22 7.67 -29.50
N SER A 422 17.87 7.80 -30.68
CA SER A 422 17.36 8.63 -31.78
C SER A 422 16.05 8.07 -32.36
N MET A 423 15.94 6.74 -32.48
CA MET A 423 14.72 6.08 -32.95
C MET A 423 13.56 6.28 -31.95
N MET A 424 13.81 6.09 -30.64
CA MET A 424 12.80 6.34 -29.61
C MET A 424 12.38 7.81 -29.54
N SER A 425 13.31 8.76 -29.73
CA SER A 425 13.01 10.19 -29.75
C SER A 425 12.04 10.52 -30.89
N ALA A 426 12.32 10.04 -32.11
CA ALA A 426 11.46 10.28 -33.26
C ALA A 426 10.05 9.69 -33.10
N GLN A 427 9.95 8.50 -32.53
CA GLN A 427 8.67 7.82 -32.29
C GLN A 427 7.83 8.52 -31.21
N LEU A 428 8.48 9.01 -30.14
CA LEU A 428 7.84 9.79 -29.07
C LEU A 428 7.45 11.20 -29.53
N GLU A 429 8.22 11.83 -30.43
CA GLU A 429 7.88 13.12 -31.05
C GLU A 429 6.61 13.00 -31.90
N GLU A 430 6.48 11.92 -32.67
CA GLU A 430 5.29 11.64 -33.48
C GLU A 430 4.04 11.41 -32.62
N GLN A 431 4.18 10.61 -31.53
CA GLN A 431 3.11 10.39 -30.56
C GLN A 431 2.75 11.67 -29.80
N ASN A 432 3.74 12.53 -29.49
CA ASN A 432 3.51 13.79 -28.80
C ASN A 432 2.77 14.81 -29.68
N ALA A 433 3.03 14.85 -30.98
CA ALA A 433 2.26 15.69 -31.92
C ALA A 433 0.78 15.28 -31.93
N ALA A 434 0.47 13.98 -31.99
CA ALA A 434 -0.90 13.45 -31.94
C ALA A 434 -1.56 13.71 -30.56
N LEU A 435 -0.82 13.58 -29.47
CA LEU A 435 -1.29 13.88 -28.10
C LEU A 435 -1.54 15.37 -27.86
N ASN A 436 -0.72 16.25 -28.45
CA ASN A 436 -0.91 17.70 -28.34
C ASN A 436 -2.11 18.18 -29.13
N GLU A 437 -2.41 17.60 -30.29
CA GLU A 437 -3.65 17.85 -31.03
C GLU A 437 -4.88 17.40 -30.21
N ALA A 438 -4.83 16.23 -29.56
CA ALA A 438 -5.91 15.75 -28.70
C ALA A 438 -6.06 16.60 -27.42
N ARG A 439 -4.97 17.13 -26.86
CA ARG A 439 -4.98 18.01 -25.66
C ARG A 439 -5.55 19.39 -25.93
N GLN A 440 -5.42 19.94 -27.11
CA GLN A 440 -6.04 21.22 -27.47
C GLN A 440 -7.58 21.14 -27.47
N ALA A 441 -8.15 19.92 -27.54
CA ALA A 441 -9.59 19.68 -27.50
C ALA A 441 -10.16 19.50 -26.09
N GLU A 442 -9.35 19.19 -25.08
CA GLU A 442 -9.79 19.05 -23.68
C GLU A 442 -8.96 19.97 -22.77
N LEU A 443 -9.58 21.03 -22.26
CA LEU A 443 -9.03 21.79 -21.13
C LEU A 443 -8.82 20.82 -19.95
N PRO A 444 -7.63 20.78 -19.31
CA PRO A 444 -7.41 19.91 -18.15
C PRO A 444 -8.42 20.29 -17.07
N ASP A 445 -9.20 19.34 -16.62
CA ASP A 445 -10.02 19.49 -15.43
C ASP A 445 -9.06 19.72 -14.25
N ASP A 446 -9.13 20.88 -13.63
CA ASP A 446 -8.27 21.29 -12.50
C ASP A 446 -8.24 20.21 -11.40
N ARG A 447 -9.37 19.56 -11.17
CA ARG A 447 -9.48 18.47 -10.22
C ARG A 447 -8.66 17.24 -10.61
N LYS A 448 -8.64 16.84 -11.89
CA LYS A 448 -7.82 15.72 -12.38
C LYS A 448 -6.33 16.02 -12.22
N GLN A 449 -5.94 17.27 -12.48
CA GLN A 449 -4.57 17.73 -12.27
C GLN A 449 -4.17 17.64 -10.80
N ARG A 450 -5.01 18.12 -9.87
CA ARG A 450 -4.77 18.04 -8.43
C ARG A 450 -4.62 16.59 -7.95
N ILE A 451 -5.50 15.68 -8.38
CA ILE A 451 -5.41 14.25 -8.07
C ILE A 451 -4.10 13.64 -8.61
N SER A 452 -3.69 13.98 -9.83
CA SER A 452 -2.44 13.51 -10.43
C SER A 452 -1.22 13.94 -9.62
N ILE A 453 -1.19 15.19 -9.13
CA ILE A 453 -0.12 15.70 -8.26
C ILE A 453 -0.04 14.91 -6.96
N VAL A 454 -1.18 14.67 -6.30
CA VAL A 454 -1.26 13.87 -5.07
C VAL A 454 -0.74 12.45 -5.32
N ASN A 455 -1.20 11.81 -6.39
CA ASN A 455 -0.80 10.45 -6.73
C ASN A 455 0.71 10.36 -6.94
N ALA A 456 1.29 11.26 -7.75
CA ALA A 456 2.72 11.29 -8.03
C ALA A 456 3.55 11.50 -6.74
N TYR A 457 3.13 12.42 -5.87
CA TYR A 457 3.87 12.71 -4.65
C TYR A 457 3.80 11.57 -3.63
N VAL A 458 2.62 10.98 -3.41
CA VAL A 458 2.46 9.82 -2.51
C VAL A 458 3.27 8.62 -3.02
N GLN A 459 3.34 8.41 -4.35
CA GLN A 459 4.17 7.37 -4.94
C GLN A 459 5.67 7.65 -4.73
N ASP A 460 6.13 8.92 -4.88
CA ASP A 460 7.52 9.29 -4.57
C ASP A 460 7.86 9.04 -3.10
N LEU A 461 6.96 9.40 -2.17
CA LEU A 461 7.11 9.12 -0.74
C LEU A 461 7.18 7.61 -0.47
N TYR A 462 6.29 6.81 -1.09
CA TYR A 462 6.31 5.36 -0.95
C TYR A 462 7.66 4.77 -1.41
N ARG A 463 8.18 5.21 -2.57
CA ARG A 463 9.48 4.78 -3.09
C ARG A 463 10.61 5.11 -2.14
N PHE A 464 10.62 6.33 -1.59
CA PHE A 464 11.63 6.72 -0.61
C PHE A 464 11.60 5.83 0.63
N PHE A 465 10.47 5.71 1.29
CA PHE A 465 10.35 4.93 2.53
C PHE A 465 10.58 3.42 2.33
N LYS A 466 10.40 2.89 1.11
CA LYS A 466 10.64 1.47 0.81
C LYS A 466 11.99 1.15 0.20
N LEU A 467 12.55 2.04 -0.61
CA LEU A 467 13.71 1.74 -1.44
C LEU A 467 14.99 2.49 -1.04
N PHE A 468 14.89 3.60 -0.30
CA PHE A 468 16.07 4.32 0.14
C PHE A 468 16.98 3.43 1.02
N SER A 469 18.28 3.42 0.74
CA SER A 469 19.23 2.50 1.37
C SER A 469 19.30 2.65 2.91
N ARG A 470 19.11 3.86 3.41
CA ARG A 470 19.11 4.19 4.85
C ARG A 470 17.72 4.48 5.42
N ARG A 471 16.66 3.93 4.81
CA ARG A 471 15.26 4.16 5.20
C ARG A 471 14.93 3.84 6.66
N ARG A 472 15.73 2.96 7.29
CA ARG A 472 15.52 2.57 8.71
C ARG A 472 15.80 3.70 9.70
N GLU A 473 16.43 4.80 9.25
CA GLU A 473 16.68 5.98 10.07
C GLU A 473 15.47 6.94 10.15
N PHE A 474 14.42 6.65 9.39
CA PHE A 474 13.21 7.44 9.31
C PHE A 474 12.02 6.66 9.85
N ILE A 475 11.04 7.37 10.40
CA ILE A 475 9.77 6.75 10.81
C ILE A 475 9.11 6.11 9.57
N ALA A 476 8.80 4.82 9.67
CA ALA A 476 8.17 4.07 8.57
C ALA A 476 6.67 4.41 8.45
N VAL A 477 6.35 5.68 8.15
CA VAL A 477 4.94 6.16 8.08
C VAL A 477 4.12 5.34 7.09
N MET A 478 4.74 4.94 5.97
CA MET A 478 4.06 4.16 4.92
C MET A 478 3.88 2.67 5.30
N ASP A 479 4.47 2.21 6.39
CA ASP A 479 4.28 0.84 6.93
C ASP A 479 3.14 0.77 7.95
N ASN A 480 2.62 1.93 8.36
CA ASN A 480 1.55 1.99 9.35
C ASN A 480 0.22 1.51 8.72
N PRO A 481 -0.36 0.39 9.20
CA PRO A 481 -1.68 -0.06 8.72
C PRO A 481 -2.79 0.94 9.02
N GLY A 482 -2.57 1.87 9.96
CA GLY A 482 -3.51 2.89 10.34
C GLY A 482 -3.25 4.26 9.69
N LEU A 483 -2.97 4.33 8.37
CA LEU A 483 -2.98 5.59 7.60
C LEU A 483 -4.41 6.19 7.54
N ASP A 484 -5.08 6.24 8.68
CA ASP A 484 -6.46 6.68 8.86
C ASP A 484 -6.48 8.03 9.59
N MET A 485 -6.94 9.06 8.89
CA MET A 485 -7.06 10.43 9.40
C MET A 485 -8.35 10.68 10.19
N THR A 486 -9.26 9.71 10.23
CA THR A 486 -10.57 9.89 10.88
C THR A 486 -10.47 10.13 12.39
N ASP A 487 -9.32 9.83 13.00
CA ASP A 487 -9.03 10.12 14.42
C ASP A 487 -8.14 11.35 14.62
N CYS A 488 -7.72 12.04 13.55
CA CYS A 488 -6.91 13.25 13.62
C CYS A 488 -7.82 14.47 13.71
N LEU A 489 -8.00 15.03 14.91
CA LEU A 489 -8.72 16.29 15.11
C LEU A 489 -7.85 17.48 14.65
N PRO A 490 -8.42 18.52 14.00
CA PRO A 490 -9.80 18.68 13.54
C PRO A 490 -10.09 18.11 12.15
N LEU A 491 -9.14 17.43 11.46
CA LEU A 491 -9.38 16.78 10.17
C LEU A 491 -10.53 15.75 10.25
N ALA A 492 -10.86 15.30 11.46
CA ALA A 492 -11.98 14.41 11.70
C ALA A 492 -13.32 14.97 11.20
N GLU A 493 -13.51 16.30 11.18
CA GLU A 493 -14.74 16.90 10.65
C GLU A 493 -14.90 16.60 9.16
N VAL A 494 -13.82 16.72 8.38
CA VAL A 494 -13.83 16.39 6.95
C VAL A 494 -13.85 14.88 6.71
N THR A 495 -13.00 14.14 7.42
CA THR A 495 -12.80 12.69 7.18
C THR A 495 -13.92 11.82 7.77
N ARG A 496 -14.77 12.38 8.63
CA ARG A 496 -15.95 11.71 9.20
C ARG A 496 -17.26 12.09 8.52
N ASP A 497 -17.22 12.85 7.44
CA ASP A 497 -18.40 13.09 6.61
C ASP A 497 -18.95 11.76 6.07
N ALA A 498 -20.28 11.62 6.01
CA ALA A 498 -20.94 10.38 5.62
C ALA A 498 -20.52 9.89 4.22
N HIS A 499 -20.44 10.81 3.27
CA HIS A 499 -20.02 10.49 1.91
C HIS A 499 -18.54 10.06 1.83
N VAL A 500 -17.67 10.73 2.60
CA VAL A 500 -16.24 10.37 2.69
C VAL A 500 -16.06 8.99 3.33
N LEU A 501 -16.80 8.70 4.41
CA LEU A 501 -16.76 7.38 5.07
C LEU A 501 -17.25 6.26 4.16
N GLU A 502 -18.29 6.51 3.36
CA GLU A 502 -18.78 5.53 2.40
C GLU A 502 -17.74 5.24 1.31
N LEU A 503 -17.14 6.26 0.72
CA LEU A 503 -16.12 6.13 -0.31
C LEU A 503 -14.84 5.44 0.22
N LEU A 504 -14.38 5.82 1.42
CA LEU A 504 -13.23 5.17 2.06
C LEU A 504 -13.55 3.72 2.43
N GLY A 505 -14.73 3.47 2.99
CA GLY A 505 -15.19 2.12 3.30
C GLY A 505 -15.22 1.22 2.07
N ALA A 506 -15.75 1.72 0.95
CA ALA A 506 -15.76 1.01 -0.33
C ALA A 506 -14.35 0.77 -0.88
N LEU A 507 -13.44 1.75 -0.75
CA LEU A 507 -12.05 1.62 -1.17
C LEU A 507 -11.30 0.55 -0.35
N TYR A 508 -11.43 0.59 0.98
CA TYR A 508 -10.84 -0.40 1.87
C TYR A 508 -11.41 -1.80 1.62
N PHE A 509 -12.71 -1.89 1.45
CA PHE A 509 -13.40 -3.15 1.15
C PHE A 509 -12.92 -3.77 -0.17
N LYS A 510 -12.82 -2.97 -1.25
CA LYS A 510 -12.30 -3.38 -2.56
C LYS A 510 -10.87 -3.93 -2.47
N ASN A 511 -10.03 -3.32 -1.63
CA ASN A 511 -8.64 -3.73 -1.42
C ASN A 511 -8.45 -4.79 -0.32
N SER A 512 -9.54 -5.39 0.18
CA SER A 512 -9.53 -6.42 1.22
C SER A 512 -8.97 -5.95 2.58
N PHE A 513 -8.95 -4.65 2.85
CA PHE A 513 -8.62 -4.06 4.16
C PHE A 513 -9.87 -4.05 5.06
N TYR A 514 -10.34 -5.25 5.40
CA TYR A 514 -11.64 -5.42 6.03
C TYR A 514 -11.78 -4.75 7.40
N ASP A 515 -10.73 -4.74 8.21
CA ASP A 515 -10.76 -4.06 9.53
C ASP A 515 -10.96 -2.55 9.39
N ASP A 516 -10.37 -1.92 8.39
CA ASP A 516 -10.53 -0.49 8.13
C ASP A 516 -11.88 -0.18 7.47
N ALA A 517 -12.36 -1.05 6.57
CA ALA A 517 -13.71 -0.96 6.02
C ALA A 517 -14.77 -1.05 7.13
N ILE A 518 -14.61 -1.99 8.08
CA ILE A 518 -15.49 -2.12 9.25
C ILE A 518 -15.53 -0.81 10.05
N LYS A 519 -14.38 -0.19 10.32
CA LYS A 519 -14.33 1.10 11.06
C LYS A 519 -15.13 2.19 10.34
N CYS A 520 -14.94 2.35 9.03
CA CYS A 520 -15.65 3.35 8.25
C CYS A 520 -17.15 3.10 8.26
N TYR A 521 -17.57 1.87 7.95
CA TYR A 521 -19.00 1.52 7.89
C TYR A 521 -19.68 1.51 9.26
N THR A 522 -18.98 1.12 10.34
CA THR A 522 -19.55 1.19 11.70
C THR A 522 -19.72 2.63 12.16
N ARG A 523 -18.83 3.56 11.78
CA ARG A 523 -19.01 5.00 12.03
C ARG A 523 -20.18 5.55 11.23
N LEU A 524 -20.31 5.14 9.98
CA LEU A 524 -21.41 5.51 9.11
C LEU A 524 -22.75 5.01 9.67
N GLU A 525 -22.83 3.77 10.20
CA GLU A 525 -24.02 3.23 10.88
C GLU A 525 -24.46 4.11 12.07
N GLY A 526 -23.51 4.70 12.79
CA GLY A 526 -23.78 5.59 13.93
C GLY A 526 -24.31 6.98 13.57
N MET A 527 -24.44 7.31 12.28
CA MET A 527 -24.96 8.60 11.80
C MET A 527 -26.47 8.51 11.48
N ASP A 528 -27.22 9.55 11.84
CA ASP A 528 -28.71 9.57 11.75
C ASP A 528 -29.28 9.51 10.31
N HIS A 529 -28.46 9.39 9.27
CA HIS A 529 -28.89 9.48 7.87
C HIS A 529 -28.47 8.32 6.98
N VAL A 530 -28.18 7.13 7.52
CA VAL A 530 -27.85 5.96 6.70
C VAL A 530 -29.11 5.40 6.06
N ALA A 531 -29.31 5.73 4.79
CA ALA A 531 -30.46 5.28 4.00
C ALA A 531 -30.29 3.91 3.32
N ASP A 532 -29.08 3.29 3.40
CA ASP A 532 -28.78 2.05 2.69
C ASP A 532 -28.62 0.87 3.67
N ASP A 533 -29.64 0.03 3.76
CA ASP A 533 -29.63 -1.18 4.59
C ASP A 533 -28.54 -2.17 4.17
N HIS A 534 -28.05 -2.10 2.91
CA HIS A 534 -26.95 -2.95 2.44
C HIS A 534 -25.62 -2.70 3.18
N ILE A 535 -25.52 -1.63 3.96
CA ILE A 535 -24.35 -1.40 4.83
C ILE A 535 -24.16 -2.55 5.81
N TYR A 536 -25.26 -3.15 6.32
CA TYR A 536 -25.19 -4.32 7.21
C TYR A 536 -24.58 -5.54 6.51
N GLN A 537 -24.91 -5.77 5.23
CA GLN A 537 -24.29 -6.83 4.44
C GLN A 537 -22.79 -6.56 4.21
N LYS A 538 -22.40 -5.31 3.90
CA LYS A 538 -21.01 -4.91 3.71
C LYS A 538 -20.19 -5.11 4.99
N ILE A 539 -20.72 -4.71 6.15
CA ILE A 539 -20.07 -4.89 7.45
C ILE A 539 -19.97 -6.39 7.79
N GLY A 540 -21.07 -7.13 7.62
CA GLY A 540 -21.11 -8.59 7.86
C GLY A 540 -20.08 -9.33 7.01
N PHE A 541 -19.98 -9.00 5.72
CA PHE A 541 -19.00 -9.59 4.80
C PHE A 541 -17.56 -9.23 5.18
N ALA A 542 -17.32 -8.01 5.59
CA ALA A 542 -16.00 -7.59 6.05
C ALA A 542 -15.59 -8.36 7.32
N TYR A 543 -16.47 -8.51 8.31
CA TYR A 543 -16.21 -9.33 9.50
C TYR A 543 -15.99 -10.81 9.16
N GLN A 544 -16.75 -11.35 8.23
CA GLN A 544 -16.60 -12.75 7.80
C GLN A 544 -15.21 -12.99 7.20
N ASN A 545 -14.76 -12.11 6.30
CA ASN A 545 -13.44 -12.21 5.68
C ASN A 545 -12.29 -11.84 6.62
N ALA A 546 -12.54 -11.05 7.66
CA ALA A 546 -11.60 -10.81 8.75
C ALA A 546 -11.49 -11.99 9.73
N GLY A 547 -12.17 -13.12 9.47
CA GLY A 547 -12.14 -14.30 10.33
C GLY A 547 -12.95 -14.17 11.63
N LYS A 548 -13.93 -13.26 11.66
CA LYS A 548 -14.76 -12.94 12.84
C LYS A 548 -16.25 -13.31 12.60
N PRO A 549 -16.58 -14.60 12.39
CA PRO A 549 -17.93 -15.02 11.98
C PRO A 549 -19.03 -14.71 13.00
N SER A 550 -18.71 -14.62 14.30
CA SER A 550 -19.70 -14.24 15.32
C SER A 550 -20.16 -12.79 15.18
N GLN A 551 -19.23 -11.85 14.89
CA GLN A 551 -19.59 -10.46 14.63
C GLN A 551 -20.32 -10.32 13.28
N ALA A 552 -19.88 -11.06 12.27
CA ALA A 552 -20.56 -11.10 10.96
C ALA A 552 -22.05 -11.48 11.11
N LEU A 553 -22.37 -12.49 11.90
CA LEU A 553 -23.75 -12.89 12.17
C LEU A 553 -24.60 -11.79 12.79
N THR A 554 -24.04 -10.93 13.65
CA THR A 554 -24.78 -9.81 14.23
C THR A 554 -25.33 -8.88 13.15
N TYR A 555 -24.51 -8.58 12.15
CA TYR A 555 -24.88 -7.66 11.06
C TYR A 555 -25.74 -8.34 10.00
N TYR A 556 -25.45 -9.59 9.62
CA TYR A 556 -26.30 -10.32 8.70
C TYR A 556 -27.72 -10.55 9.27
N ASN A 557 -27.84 -10.83 10.57
CA ASN A 557 -29.14 -10.97 11.21
C ASN A 557 -29.92 -9.64 11.28
N ARG A 558 -29.23 -8.49 11.44
CA ARG A 558 -29.88 -7.16 11.32
C ARG A 558 -30.44 -6.93 9.93
N TYR A 559 -29.68 -7.28 8.89
CA TYR A 559 -30.17 -7.18 7.52
C TYR A 559 -31.35 -8.15 7.27
N GLU A 560 -31.28 -9.39 7.79
CA GLU A 560 -32.35 -10.37 7.68
C GLU A 560 -33.69 -9.87 8.28
N LEU A 561 -33.64 -9.12 9.37
CA LEU A 561 -34.86 -8.54 9.97
C LEU A 561 -35.56 -7.54 9.05
N LEU A 562 -34.84 -6.91 8.15
CA LEU A 562 -35.35 -5.94 7.18
C LEU A 562 -35.68 -6.61 5.83
N HIS A 563 -34.95 -7.65 5.46
CA HIS A 563 -35.00 -8.34 4.18
C HIS A 563 -34.96 -9.87 4.38
N GLU A 564 -36.09 -10.45 4.73
CA GLU A 564 -36.18 -11.84 5.23
C GLU A 564 -35.77 -12.90 4.20
N ASP A 565 -36.00 -12.66 2.91
CA ASP A 565 -35.83 -13.66 1.84
C ASP A 565 -34.64 -13.37 0.90
N ASP A 566 -33.60 -12.65 1.38
CA ASP A 566 -32.40 -12.42 0.60
C ASP A 566 -31.49 -13.68 0.58
N VAL A 567 -31.44 -14.37 -0.57
CA VAL A 567 -30.67 -15.60 -0.77
C VAL A 567 -29.17 -15.40 -0.50
N TRP A 568 -28.61 -14.26 -0.86
CA TRP A 568 -27.22 -13.94 -0.62
C TRP A 568 -26.92 -13.86 0.88
N ASN A 569 -27.76 -13.12 1.61
CA ASN A 569 -27.62 -12.97 3.07
C ASN A 569 -27.78 -14.31 3.82
N LEU A 570 -28.82 -15.09 3.47
CA LEU A 570 -29.04 -16.43 4.07
C LEU A 570 -27.84 -17.37 3.87
N ARG A 571 -27.24 -17.37 2.69
CA ARG A 571 -26.03 -18.16 2.40
C ARG A 571 -24.83 -17.73 3.26
N HIS A 572 -24.65 -16.43 3.50
CA HIS A 572 -23.57 -15.91 4.33
C HIS A 572 -23.81 -16.18 5.82
N ILE A 573 -25.05 -16.09 6.30
CA ILE A 573 -25.43 -16.54 7.65
C ILE A 573 -25.09 -18.02 7.84
N ALA A 574 -25.49 -18.86 6.88
CA ALA A 574 -25.19 -20.29 6.90
C ALA A 574 -23.68 -20.57 6.91
N ALA A 575 -22.91 -19.86 6.08
CA ALA A 575 -21.46 -19.99 6.04
C ALA A 575 -20.79 -19.60 7.38
N CYS A 576 -21.29 -18.56 8.04
CA CYS A 576 -20.82 -18.17 9.37
C CYS A 576 -21.15 -19.22 10.43
N TYR A 577 -22.37 -19.80 10.42
CA TYR A 577 -22.70 -20.89 11.32
C TYR A 577 -21.83 -22.13 11.08
N ARG A 578 -21.53 -22.46 9.82
CA ARG A 578 -20.62 -23.57 9.47
C ARG A 578 -19.21 -23.31 10.02
N ALA A 579 -18.67 -22.08 9.84
CA ALA A 579 -17.38 -21.68 10.38
C ALA A 579 -17.30 -21.76 11.92
N LEU A 580 -18.44 -21.57 12.60
CA LEU A 580 -18.57 -21.73 14.06
C LEU A 580 -18.84 -23.17 14.51
N GLY A 581 -18.81 -24.16 13.61
CA GLY A 581 -19.10 -25.57 13.91
C GLY A 581 -20.57 -25.85 14.18
N LYS A 582 -21.49 -24.91 13.98
CA LYS A 582 -22.94 -25.05 14.17
C LYS A 582 -23.62 -25.57 12.89
N THR A 583 -23.22 -26.75 12.46
CA THR A 583 -23.56 -27.31 11.13
C THR A 583 -25.05 -27.54 10.92
N GLU A 584 -25.83 -27.85 11.98
CA GLU A 584 -27.28 -27.98 11.86
C GLU A 584 -27.97 -26.65 11.53
N LYS A 585 -27.56 -25.56 12.21
CA LYS A 585 -28.08 -24.23 11.88
C LYS A 585 -27.65 -23.80 10.49
N ALA A 586 -26.40 -24.08 10.10
CA ALA A 586 -25.94 -23.82 8.76
C ALA A 586 -26.82 -24.51 7.70
N LEU A 587 -27.16 -25.80 7.94
CA LEU A 587 -28.01 -26.56 7.03
C LEU A 587 -29.45 -26.00 6.95
N GLU A 588 -30.02 -25.53 8.06
CA GLU A 588 -31.32 -24.86 8.10
C GLU A 588 -31.35 -23.63 7.18
N TYR A 589 -30.38 -22.73 7.33
CA TYR A 589 -30.29 -21.53 6.51
C TYR A 589 -29.96 -21.84 5.04
N TYR A 590 -29.10 -22.82 4.75
CA TYR A 590 -28.86 -23.24 3.36
C TYR A 590 -30.12 -23.82 2.71
N ARG A 591 -30.93 -24.63 3.42
CA ARG A 591 -32.20 -25.16 2.89
C ARG A 591 -33.23 -24.06 2.66
N ARG A 592 -33.29 -23.06 3.54
CA ARG A 592 -34.12 -21.87 3.32
C ARG A 592 -33.70 -21.13 2.07
N ALA A 593 -32.40 -20.90 1.87
CA ALA A 593 -31.86 -20.28 0.65
C ALA A 593 -32.14 -21.15 -0.60
N GLU A 594 -32.07 -22.50 -0.49
CA GLU A 594 -32.40 -23.42 -1.59
C GLU A 594 -33.88 -23.35 -1.99
N SER A 595 -34.78 -23.19 -1.03
CA SER A 595 -36.23 -23.05 -1.31
C SER A 595 -36.56 -21.81 -2.14
N LEU A 596 -35.77 -20.75 -1.97
CA LEU A 596 -35.88 -19.48 -2.72
C LEU A 596 -35.15 -19.52 -4.06
N SER A 597 -34.15 -20.37 -4.21
CA SER A 597 -33.35 -20.51 -5.43
C SER A 597 -33.05 -21.98 -5.73
N PRO A 598 -34.06 -22.77 -6.14
CA PRO A 598 -33.97 -24.22 -6.28
C PRO A 598 -32.99 -24.67 -7.39
N ASP A 599 -32.73 -23.83 -8.38
CA ASP A 599 -31.85 -24.12 -9.54
C ASP A 599 -30.40 -23.74 -9.29
N ASN A 600 -30.03 -23.31 -8.07
CA ASN A 600 -28.68 -22.90 -7.73
C ASN A 600 -27.78 -24.12 -7.42
N ILE A 601 -27.10 -24.61 -8.46
CA ILE A 601 -26.18 -25.77 -8.37
C ILE A 601 -25.12 -25.59 -7.26
N SER A 602 -24.54 -24.39 -7.13
CA SER A 602 -23.53 -24.10 -6.10
C SER A 602 -24.09 -24.29 -4.69
N LEU A 603 -25.33 -23.90 -4.46
CA LEU A 603 -26.02 -24.04 -3.17
C LEU A 603 -26.30 -25.50 -2.88
N THR A 604 -26.86 -26.25 -3.85
CA THR A 604 -27.13 -27.70 -3.74
C THR A 604 -25.84 -28.46 -3.43
N LEU A 605 -24.72 -28.16 -4.09
CA LEU A 605 -23.43 -28.77 -3.78
C LEU A 605 -22.94 -28.43 -2.36
N THR A 606 -23.13 -27.18 -1.92
CA THR A 606 -22.74 -26.76 -0.57
C THR A 606 -23.54 -27.48 0.49
N ILE A 607 -24.84 -27.66 0.29
CA ILE A 607 -25.69 -28.49 1.19
C ILE A 607 -25.16 -29.92 1.27
N GLY A 608 -24.81 -30.51 0.13
CA GLY A 608 -24.19 -31.83 0.07
C GLY A 608 -22.89 -31.90 0.89
N HIS A 609 -22.03 -30.91 0.81
CA HIS A 609 -20.80 -30.87 1.61
C HIS A 609 -21.06 -30.74 3.10
N VAL A 610 -22.02 -29.91 3.54
CA VAL A 610 -22.40 -29.78 4.95
C VAL A 610 -22.98 -31.06 5.49
N LEU A 611 -23.82 -31.77 4.69
CA LEU A 611 -24.37 -33.09 5.08
C LEU A 611 -23.26 -34.14 5.20
N LEU A 612 -22.25 -34.11 4.33
CA LEU A 612 -21.10 -35.01 4.40
C LEU A 612 -20.25 -34.75 5.66
N GLU A 613 -20.04 -33.50 6.03
CA GLU A 613 -19.37 -33.09 7.29
C GLU A 613 -20.13 -33.61 8.53
N GLN A 614 -21.45 -33.79 8.42
CA GLN A 614 -22.29 -34.41 9.47
C GLN A 614 -22.34 -35.95 9.40
N ASN A 615 -21.55 -36.60 8.55
CA ASN A 615 -21.60 -38.03 8.27
C ASN A 615 -22.95 -38.51 7.71
N ARG A 616 -23.79 -37.65 7.17
CA ARG A 616 -25.07 -37.94 6.53
C ARG A 616 -24.88 -38.30 5.05
N THR A 617 -24.00 -39.25 4.76
CA THR A 617 -23.50 -39.57 3.41
C THR A 617 -24.61 -39.88 2.40
N ARG A 618 -25.70 -40.57 2.83
CA ARG A 618 -26.81 -40.88 1.91
C ARG A 618 -27.57 -39.64 1.47
N GLU A 619 -27.79 -38.70 2.36
CA GLU A 619 -28.47 -37.45 2.03
C GLU A 619 -27.55 -36.52 1.21
N ALA A 620 -26.27 -36.51 1.52
CA ALA A 620 -25.28 -35.80 0.72
C ALA A 620 -25.27 -36.31 -0.73
N LEU A 621 -25.26 -37.62 -0.92
CA LEU A 621 -25.31 -38.26 -2.23
C LEU A 621 -26.58 -37.86 -3.03
N GLN A 622 -27.74 -37.77 -2.35
CA GLN A 622 -28.97 -37.29 -3.00
C GLN A 622 -28.85 -35.84 -3.50
N GLN A 623 -28.23 -34.98 -2.72
CA GLN A 623 -27.99 -33.59 -3.14
C GLN A 623 -27.02 -33.49 -4.33
N TYR A 624 -25.99 -34.31 -4.35
CA TYR A 624 -25.05 -34.35 -5.47
C TYR A 624 -25.70 -34.89 -6.75
N PHE A 625 -26.57 -35.90 -6.65
CA PHE A 625 -27.38 -36.34 -7.80
C PHE A 625 -28.34 -35.27 -8.29
N LYS A 626 -28.98 -34.52 -7.37
CA LYS A 626 -29.80 -33.37 -7.75
C LYS A 626 -28.99 -32.35 -8.54
N ALA A 627 -27.76 -32.03 -8.10
CA ALA A 627 -26.87 -31.12 -8.79
C ALA A 627 -26.45 -31.68 -10.17
N ASP A 628 -26.19 -32.97 -10.29
CA ASP A 628 -25.82 -33.61 -11.57
C ASP A 628 -26.97 -33.55 -12.59
N LEU A 629 -28.21 -33.79 -12.15
CA LEU A 629 -29.42 -33.71 -12.99
C LEU A 629 -29.71 -32.28 -13.52
N MET A 630 -29.22 -31.22 -12.84
CA MET A 630 -29.33 -29.86 -13.31
C MET A 630 -28.42 -29.57 -14.54
N GLY A 631 -27.55 -30.48 -14.95
CA GLY A 631 -26.87 -30.55 -16.23
C GLY A 631 -25.59 -29.73 -16.39
N ASN A 632 -25.31 -28.74 -15.51
CA ASN A 632 -24.10 -27.88 -15.60
C ASN A 632 -23.08 -28.11 -14.46
N ALA A 633 -23.29 -29.13 -13.64
CA ALA A 633 -22.42 -29.40 -12.49
C ALA A 633 -21.18 -30.24 -12.85
N LYS A 634 -21.28 -31.16 -13.83
CA LYS A 634 -20.19 -32.04 -14.31
C LYS A 634 -19.24 -32.50 -13.20
N HIS A 635 -17.95 -32.31 -13.34
CA HIS A 635 -16.92 -32.74 -12.38
C HIS A 635 -17.17 -32.24 -10.94
N ARG A 636 -17.84 -31.11 -10.77
CA ARG A 636 -18.16 -30.56 -9.42
C ARG A 636 -19.14 -31.46 -8.67
N ALA A 637 -20.03 -32.16 -9.36
CA ALA A 637 -20.96 -33.14 -8.78
C ALA A 637 -20.39 -34.57 -8.81
N TRP A 638 -19.69 -34.96 -9.89
CA TRP A 638 -19.20 -36.32 -10.07
C TRP A 638 -18.18 -36.76 -9.05
N ARG A 639 -17.22 -35.89 -8.68
CA ARG A 639 -16.23 -36.18 -7.65
C ARG A 639 -16.87 -36.53 -6.29
N PRO A 640 -17.76 -35.70 -5.72
CA PRO A 640 -18.42 -36.04 -4.47
C PRO A 640 -19.39 -37.20 -4.60
N ILE A 641 -20.03 -37.44 -5.77
CA ILE A 641 -20.84 -38.66 -6.00
C ILE A 641 -19.97 -39.91 -5.89
N ALA A 642 -18.81 -39.90 -6.59
CA ALA A 642 -17.89 -41.02 -6.56
C ALA A 642 -17.41 -41.32 -5.12
N TRP A 643 -17.01 -40.28 -4.40
CA TRP A 643 -16.57 -40.41 -3.01
C TRP A 643 -17.66 -40.89 -2.07
N CYS A 644 -18.87 -40.35 -2.12
CA CYS A 644 -19.99 -40.77 -1.31
C CYS A 644 -20.38 -42.21 -1.66
N SER A 645 -20.33 -42.63 -2.93
CA SER A 645 -20.59 -44.03 -3.33
C SER A 645 -19.54 -44.96 -2.76
N PHE A 646 -18.27 -44.60 -2.73
CA PHE A 646 -17.20 -45.31 -2.04
C PHE A 646 -17.51 -45.49 -0.54
N LEU A 647 -17.81 -44.39 0.16
CA LEU A 647 -18.14 -44.43 1.58
C LEU A 647 -19.36 -45.34 1.91
N LEU A 648 -20.27 -45.48 0.95
CA LEU A 648 -21.45 -46.38 1.06
C LEU A 648 -21.18 -47.78 0.56
N SER A 649 -19.95 -48.15 0.23
CA SER A 649 -19.53 -49.44 -0.35
C SER A 649 -20.13 -49.76 -1.70
N ASP A 650 -20.64 -48.75 -2.44
CA ASP A 650 -21.12 -48.89 -3.81
C ASP A 650 -19.98 -48.66 -4.78
N TYR A 651 -19.05 -49.61 -4.84
CA TYR A 651 -17.79 -49.50 -5.56
C TYR A 651 -17.98 -49.40 -7.07
N ASP A 652 -19.00 -50.08 -7.61
CA ASP A 652 -19.24 -50.05 -9.07
C ASP A 652 -19.68 -48.66 -9.51
N ARG A 653 -20.54 -48.00 -8.77
CA ARG A 653 -20.94 -46.64 -9.05
C ARG A 653 -19.77 -45.65 -8.85
N ALA A 654 -18.98 -45.87 -7.80
CA ALA A 654 -17.81 -45.04 -7.54
C ALA A 654 -16.84 -45.06 -8.75
N LEU A 655 -16.54 -46.25 -9.29
CA LEU A 655 -15.70 -46.43 -10.48
C LEU A 655 -16.33 -45.81 -11.72
N ASP A 656 -17.65 -46.00 -11.97
CA ASP A 656 -18.33 -45.39 -13.12
C ASP A 656 -18.15 -43.86 -13.15
N TYR A 657 -18.28 -43.20 -12.00
CA TYR A 657 -18.10 -41.75 -11.95
C TYR A 657 -16.62 -41.32 -12.08
N TYR A 658 -15.65 -42.06 -11.51
CA TYR A 658 -14.24 -41.80 -11.74
C TYR A 658 -13.84 -42.04 -13.21
N ASP A 659 -14.40 -43.04 -13.86
CA ASP A 659 -14.18 -43.31 -15.29
C ASP A 659 -14.80 -42.21 -16.16
N ARG A 660 -15.97 -41.68 -15.82
CA ARG A 660 -16.55 -40.49 -16.51
C ARG A 660 -15.65 -39.26 -16.39
N ILE A 661 -15.09 -39.00 -15.19
CA ILE A 661 -14.14 -37.91 -14.99
C ILE A 661 -12.91 -38.11 -15.87
N ALA A 662 -12.37 -39.32 -15.97
CA ALA A 662 -11.22 -39.64 -16.77
C ALA A 662 -11.46 -39.51 -18.29
N HIS A 663 -12.70 -39.71 -18.74
CA HIS A 663 -13.09 -39.62 -20.15
C HIS A 663 -13.34 -38.18 -20.62
N GLU A 664 -13.88 -37.32 -19.76
CA GLU A 664 -14.23 -35.93 -20.14
C GLU A 664 -13.14 -34.91 -19.80
N ASP A 665 -12.24 -35.24 -18.86
CA ASP A 665 -11.18 -34.32 -18.41
C ASP A 665 -9.92 -35.11 -18.03
N LYS A 666 -8.83 -34.40 -17.81
CA LYS A 666 -7.63 -34.99 -17.22
C LYS A 666 -7.87 -35.18 -15.72
N PRO A 667 -7.90 -36.44 -15.20
CA PRO A 667 -8.16 -36.69 -13.78
C PRO A 667 -7.07 -36.03 -12.91
N SER A 668 -7.49 -35.41 -11.81
CA SER A 668 -6.55 -34.86 -10.83
C SER A 668 -5.81 -36.00 -10.09
N PRO A 669 -4.63 -35.73 -9.51
CA PRO A 669 -3.95 -36.72 -8.66
C PRO A 669 -4.83 -37.29 -7.55
N GLN A 670 -5.72 -36.46 -6.98
CA GLN A 670 -6.68 -36.88 -5.95
C GLN A 670 -7.77 -37.80 -6.52
N ASP A 671 -8.27 -37.56 -7.73
CA ASP A 671 -9.24 -38.43 -8.39
C ASP A 671 -8.65 -39.83 -8.59
N LEU A 672 -7.38 -39.90 -9.01
CA LEU A 672 -6.64 -41.15 -9.18
C LEU A 672 -6.36 -41.85 -7.83
N LEU A 673 -6.03 -41.10 -6.78
CA LEU A 673 -5.84 -41.64 -5.44
C LEU A 673 -7.14 -42.29 -4.96
N ASN A 674 -8.25 -41.58 -5.04
CA ASN A 674 -9.57 -42.07 -4.58
C ASN A 674 -10.04 -43.24 -5.44
N ARG A 675 -9.83 -43.24 -6.75
CA ARG A 675 -10.11 -44.38 -7.62
C ARG A 675 -9.30 -45.62 -7.20
N GLY A 676 -8.02 -45.43 -6.84
CA GLY A 676 -7.17 -46.46 -6.30
C GLY A 676 -7.73 -47.06 -4.99
N HIS A 677 -8.29 -46.24 -4.11
CA HIS A 677 -8.96 -46.72 -2.89
C HIS A 677 -10.16 -47.63 -3.19
N VAL A 678 -10.98 -47.26 -4.18
CA VAL A 678 -12.12 -48.10 -4.61
C VAL A 678 -11.63 -49.44 -5.14
N LEU A 679 -10.64 -49.46 -6.03
CA LEU A 679 -10.05 -50.69 -6.60
C LEU A 679 -9.45 -51.59 -5.51
N LEU A 680 -8.75 -50.98 -4.55
CA LEU A 680 -8.16 -51.65 -3.41
C LEU A 680 -9.23 -52.36 -2.56
N CYS A 681 -10.33 -51.66 -2.25
CA CYS A 681 -11.45 -52.22 -1.48
C CYS A 681 -12.23 -53.29 -2.25
N GLN A 682 -12.15 -53.32 -3.59
CA GLN A 682 -12.65 -54.43 -4.44
C GLN A 682 -11.69 -55.63 -4.47
N GLY A 683 -10.51 -55.56 -3.84
CA GLY A 683 -9.49 -56.62 -3.89
C GLY A 683 -8.67 -56.62 -5.18
N LYS A 684 -8.75 -55.60 -6.04
CA LYS A 684 -8.00 -55.42 -7.29
C LYS A 684 -6.64 -54.76 -7.06
N PHE A 685 -5.80 -55.42 -6.27
CA PHE A 685 -4.52 -54.83 -5.79
C PHE A 685 -3.59 -54.33 -6.90
N GLN A 686 -3.48 -55.07 -8.02
CA GLN A 686 -2.59 -54.66 -9.12
C GLN A 686 -3.08 -53.40 -9.79
N GLU A 687 -4.35 -53.30 -10.10
CA GLU A 687 -4.95 -52.11 -10.73
C GLU A 687 -4.91 -50.90 -9.75
N ALA A 688 -5.11 -51.15 -8.45
CA ALA A 688 -5.01 -50.12 -7.43
C ALA A 688 -3.59 -49.52 -7.37
N ILE A 689 -2.55 -50.35 -7.31
CA ILE A 689 -1.15 -49.91 -7.28
C ILE A 689 -0.78 -49.13 -8.53
N GLU A 690 -1.23 -49.59 -9.71
CA GLU A 690 -0.96 -48.85 -10.96
C GLU A 690 -1.67 -47.48 -10.99
N THR A 691 -2.89 -47.41 -10.51
CA THR A 691 -3.65 -46.17 -10.37
C THR A 691 -3.00 -45.20 -9.37
N TYR A 692 -2.47 -45.69 -8.26
CA TYR A 692 -1.72 -44.92 -7.27
C TYR A 692 -0.40 -44.40 -7.86
N ARG A 693 0.29 -45.15 -8.71
CA ARG A 693 1.48 -44.68 -9.42
C ARG A 693 1.18 -43.53 -10.39
N GLN A 694 0.02 -43.60 -11.05
CA GLN A 694 -0.44 -42.49 -11.89
C GLN A 694 -0.78 -41.25 -11.03
N SER A 695 -1.35 -41.43 -9.83
CA SER A 695 -1.56 -40.35 -8.87
C SER A 695 -0.21 -39.73 -8.44
N LEU A 696 0.77 -40.56 -8.06
CA LEU A 696 2.11 -40.12 -7.67
C LEU A 696 2.81 -39.36 -8.81
N LYS A 697 2.67 -39.83 -10.06
CA LYS A 697 3.17 -39.12 -11.24
C LYS A 697 2.52 -37.74 -11.38
N GLY A 698 1.22 -37.65 -11.15
CA GLY A 698 0.49 -36.39 -11.16
C GLY A 698 0.86 -35.44 -10.00
N MET A 699 1.52 -35.94 -8.96
CA MET A 699 2.11 -35.18 -7.84
C MET A 699 3.60 -34.89 -8.05
N ASP A 700 4.10 -34.92 -9.29
CA ASP A 700 5.51 -34.71 -9.65
C ASP A 700 6.48 -35.66 -8.93
N TYR A 701 6.04 -36.89 -8.66
CA TYR A 701 6.77 -37.94 -7.89
C TYR A 701 7.12 -37.55 -6.45
N ASP A 702 6.36 -36.61 -5.85
CA ASP A 702 6.51 -36.25 -4.43
C ASP A 702 5.93 -37.39 -3.55
N THR A 703 6.82 -38.25 -3.06
CA THR A 703 6.49 -39.42 -2.26
C THR A 703 5.92 -39.05 -0.88
N GLU A 704 6.37 -37.95 -0.28
CA GLU A 704 5.87 -37.50 1.03
C GLU A 704 4.44 -36.97 0.92
N LYS A 705 4.16 -36.21 -0.12
CA LYS A 705 2.81 -35.70 -0.42
C LYS A 705 1.84 -36.83 -0.68
N PHE A 706 2.26 -37.86 -1.45
CA PHE A 706 1.43 -39.04 -1.70
C PHE A 706 1.17 -39.82 -0.43
N ARG A 707 2.20 -40.07 0.41
CA ARG A 707 2.06 -40.79 1.67
C ARG A 707 1.12 -40.08 2.65
N SER A 708 1.23 -38.77 2.74
CA SER A 708 0.33 -37.94 3.55
C SER A 708 -1.11 -38.07 3.08
N ALA A 709 -1.38 -37.89 1.79
CA ALA A 709 -2.72 -38.00 1.23
C ALA A 709 -3.32 -39.41 1.42
N PHE A 710 -2.55 -40.46 1.19
CA PHE A 710 -2.99 -41.83 1.42
C PHE A 710 -3.31 -42.10 2.89
N LYS A 711 -2.51 -41.56 3.82
CA LYS A 711 -2.70 -41.71 5.26
C LYS A 711 -3.94 -40.97 5.76
N ASP A 712 -4.25 -39.83 5.17
CA ASP A 712 -5.44 -39.04 5.56
C ASP A 712 -6.73 -39.84 5.37
N ASP A 713 -6.81 -40.67 4.33
CA ASP A 713 -7.96 -41.54 4.05
C ASP A 713 -7.86 -42.92 4.74
N GLY A 714 -6.88 -43.11 5.61
CA GLY A 714 -6.60 -44.42 6.23
C GLY A 714 -7.69 -44.93 7.18
N MET A 715 -8.52 -44.05 7.75
CA MET A 715 -9.67 -44.47 8.59
C MET A 715 -10.78 -45.09 7.75
N GLU A 716 -11.10 -44.46 6.63
CA GLU A 716 -12.09 -44.90 5.66
C GLU A 716 -11.69 -46.25 5.07
N LEU A 717 -10.43 -46.43 4.69
CA LEU A 717 -9.90 -47.70 4.21
C LEU A 717 -10.04 -48.84 5.24
N ARG A 718 -9.85 -48.58 6.55
CA ARG A 718 -10.08 -49.56 7.61
C ARG A 718 -11.54 -49.95 7.72
N LEU A 719 -12.46 -48.99 7.62
CA LEU A 719 -13.92 -49.26 7.65
C LEU A 719 -14.33 -50.16 6.48
N HIS A 720 -13.61 -50.08 5.35
CA HIS A 720 -13.80 -50.93 4.17
C HIS A 720 -12.96 -52.23 4.18
N GLY A 721 -12.34 -52.58 5.31
CA GLY A 721 -11.68 -53.89 5.53
C GLY A 721 -10.20 -53.93 5.14
N ILE A 722 -9.57 -52.82 4.80
CA ILE A 722 -8.12 -52.78 4.49
C ILE A 722 -7.32 -52.78 5.79
N SER A 723 -6.47 -53.81 5.95
CA SER A 723 -5.70 -54.00 7.18
C SER A 723 -4.66 -52.90 7.39
N ALA A 724 -4.26 -52.67 8.65
CA ALA A 724 -3.20 -51.72 8.96
C ALA A 724 -1.84 -52.10 8.32
N VAL A 725 -1.64 -53.40 8.07
CA VAL A 725 -0.43 -53.92 7.40
C VAL A 725 -0.45 -53.53 5.92
N ASP A 726 -1.60 -53.73 5.24
CA ASP A 726 -1.73 -53.32 3.82
C ASP A 726 -1.59 -51.82 3.66
N GLN A 727 -2.18 -51.04 4.58
CA GLN A 727 -2.02 -49.56 4.56
C GLN A 727 -0.59 -49.11 4.75
N ALA A 728 0.25 -49.87 5.45
CA ALA A 728 1.65 -49.58 5.58
C ALA A 728 2.46 -50.02 4.34
N LEU A 729 2.13 -51.14 3.73
CA LEU A 729 2.88 -51.72 2.60
C LEU A 729 2.55 -51.10 1.24
N ILE A 730 1.31 -50.68 1.01
CA ILE A 730 0.87 -50.16 -0.28
C ILE A 730 1.63 -48.90 -0.69
N PRO A 731 1.78 -47.87 0.17
CA PRO A 731 2.60 -46.69 -0.18
C PRO A 731 4.05 -47.05 -0.53
N ASP A 732 4.63 -48.04 0.17
CA ASP A 732 5.96 -48.54 -0.14
C ASP A 732 6.02 -49.20 -1.53
N ALA A 733 5.04 -50.07 -1.83
CA ALA A 733 4.93 -50.72 -3.14
C ALA A 733 4.70 -49.73 -4.30
N VAL A 734 4.07 -48.60 -4.04
CA VAL A 734 3.88 -47.52 -5.01
C VAL A 734 5.15 -46.71 -5.22
N CYS A 735 5.88 -46.37 -4.12
CA CYS A 735 7.01 -45.48 -4.14
C CYS A 735 8.34 -46.19 -4.50
N THR A 736 8.49 -47.48 -4.25
CA THR A 736 9.75 -48.22 -4.39
C THR A 736 10.01 -48.83 -5.77
N THR A 737 9.02 -48.87 -6.67
CA THR A 737 9.23 -49.45 -8.01
C THR A 737 9.46 -48.39 -9.07
N LYS A 738 10.70 -48.10 -9.38
CA LYS A 738 11.47 -47.87 -10.61
C LYS A 738 12.62 -46.92 -10.40
N GLN A 739 13.69 -47.44 -9.84
CA GLN A 739 15.04 -46.96 -10.15
C GLN A 739 15.74 -47.89 -11.18
N ASP A 740 14.99 -48.75 -11.88
CA ASP A 740 15.54 -49.62 -12.94
C ASP A 740 14.72 -49.41 -14.21
N ASN A 741 15.08 -48.35 -14.98
CA ASN A 741 15.24 -48.34 -16.45
C ASN A 741 15.58 -46.92 -16.91
#